data_792891b8ba908ec6cf5ca44b8e476886
#
_entry.id   792891b8ba908ec6cf5ca44b8e476886
#
_cell.length_a   1.000
_cell.length_b   1.000
_cell.length_c   1.000
_cell.angle_alpha   90.00
_cell.angle_beta   90.00
_cell.angle_gamma   90.00
#
_symmetry.space_group_name_H-M   'P 1'
#
loop_
_entity.id
_entity.type
_entity.pdbx_description
1 polymer ?
#
loop_
_entity_poly.entity_id
_entity_poly.type
_entity_poly.pdbx_seq_one_letter_code
_entity_poly.pdbx_strand_id
1 'polypeptide(L)'
;MRKTLLLIFTALSLLTCNAQEQGSADIIPMPNKLEVTAGRVLRLGSEVKISIPKDLNKRKAIVGYLEGRLSDNNIRTKSTTAKKAQLLLVVDNTLQDEAYELTVTPKRAVIKSNSQGAGFFYGVQSFMQLVPADADADAAVQCVEIKDAPRFQYRGAMIDVARNFQSKQTVLRFIDLMAAFKMNRLHIHLTDDQGWRIEIKRYPRLTEVGSKRSQTMIGHSDYYYPRRFDGKPQEGFYTQQDIKEMVAYAADRFITIIPEIEMPGHSSAALAAYPQYSCGLGKQYVVRDYMDIFDEVYCPQEQTFEFLQNVLTEVMDLFPSEYIHIGGDECPKKAWKVCPRCQALIKKLNLKDEHELQSWFVHRIERFVNSKGKSIIGWDEILEGGLAPNATVMSWRGEVGGIEAAKMKHKVIMTPGDYCYIDHYQEDPEHAPLAIGSYLPLDSVYAYNPLPESLTPEEQKYIIGTQANLWGEYVQTADYLEYMAYPRLMAMAEVQWTDAEKKDVNDFHKRLKTQFAWLDKKGVHACRNFYEAEFGGAWNNAQNVYEVKLKTLCPDAEIRYALDCADESRFKTYSAPIALDKETELWAAVYVDGKRMGGITHKRFAVNKATGCEYTCSPKAAWENMHEGYALTDGLRGFSKDTRYWTGFNKDTLQIDISLHEATTISRVKLGTLWRTWNSMWPAREVRVMVSDDGNEYRTVACKKPEYDFSLTEATRFPVEVKFEESGARFVRLVVLGGGKCHDGHYNAGEPSELALDEIEIY
;
A
#
# COMPACT_ATOMS: atom_id res chain seq x y z
N MET A 1 49.00 45.96 20.60
CA MET A 1 47.72 45.23 20.56
C MET A 1 47.06 45.20 19.16
N ARG A 2 47.77 45.20 18.07
CA ARG A 2 47.21 45.16 16.69
C ARG A 2 47.78 44.04 15.82
N LYS A 3 48.61 43.12 16.31
CA LYS A 3 49.17 42.02 15.57
C LYS A 3 48.67 40.62 15.97
N THR A 4 47.85 40.51 17.02
CA THR A 4 47.33 39.22 17.52
C THR A 4 45.91 38.89 17.01
N LEU A 5 45.24 39.89 16.35
CA LEU A 5 43.87 39.71 15.83
C LEU A 5 43.84 39.16 14.37
N LEU A 6 44.97 39.15 13.65
CA LEU A 6 45.04 38.71 12.26
C LEU A 6 45.32 37.22 12.08
N LEU A 7 45.75 36.52 13.15
CA LEU A 7 46.07 35.08 13.11
C LEU A 7 44.87 34.19 13.50
N ILE A 8 43.81 34.75 14.09
CA ILE A 8 42.58 34.01 14.45
C ILE A 8 41.61 33.93 13.27
N PHE A 9 41.62 34.90 12.35
CA PHE A 9 40.75 34.87 11.15
C PHE A 9 41.25 33.94 10.04
N THR A 10 42.54 33.61 9.99
CA THR A 10 43.12 32.67 9.01
C THR A 10 43.01 31.19 9.48
N ALA A 11 42.78 30.92 10.76
CA ALA A 11 42.57 29.58 11.25
C ALA A 11 41.07 29.13 11.16
N LEU A 12 40.12 30.09 11.11
CA LEU A 12 38.69 29.77 10.96
C LEU A 12 38.27 29.53 9.51
N SER A 13 39.05 30.05 8.53
CA SER A 13 38.76 29.82 7.10
C SER A 13 39.32 28.52 6.54
N LEU A 14 40.07 27.75 7.32
CA LEU A 14 40.58 26.42 6.95
C LEU A 14 39.73 25.25 7.50
N LEU A 15 38.73 25.55 8.35
CA LEU A 15 37.82 24.53 8.92
C LEU A 15 36.50 24.35 8.16
N THR A 16 36.23 25.22 7.15
CA THR A 16 35.00 25.14 6.36
C THR A 16 35.14 24.43 5.01
N CYS A 17 36.30 23.86 4.69
CA CYS A 17 36.56 23.21 3.40
C CYS A 17 36.55 21.67 3.43
N ASN A 18 36.24 21.04 4.54
CA ASN A 18 36.26 19.57 4.67
C ASN A 18 34.90 18.90 4.82
N ALA A 19 33.81 19.60 4.58
CA ALA A 19 32.45 18.99 4.70
C ALA A 19 31.97 18.29 3.40
N GLN A 20 32.79 18.30 2.34
CA GLN A 20 32.37 17.80 1.01
C GLN A 20 32.92 16.41 0.63
N GLU A 21 33.61 15.68 1.51
CA GLU A 21 34.32 14.44 1.16
C GLU A 21 33.79 13.17 1.93
N GLN A 22 32.65 13.22 2.61
CA GLN A 22 32.11 12.00 3.21
C GLN A 22 31.13 11.33 2.24
N GLY A 23 31.54 10.20 1.66
CA GLY A 23 30.61 9.30 1.00
C GLY A 23 29.59 8.77 2.01
N SER A 24 28.35 8.53 1.55
CA SER A 24 27.29 7.92 2.36
C SER A 24 27.30 6.41 2.19
N ALA A 25 26.85 5.67 3.22
CA ALA A 25 26.60 4.23 3.18
C ALA A 25 25.10 3.93 3.32
N ASP A 26 24.24 4.80 2.80
CA ASP A 26 22.78 4.76 2.91
C ASP A 26 22.17 3.73 1.94
N ILE A 27 22.34 2.45 2.27
CA ILE A 27 21.88 1.31 1.45
C ILE A 27 20.50 0.85 1.93
N ILE A 28 19.56 0.68 0.99
CA ILE A 28 18.26 0.05 1.19
C ILE A 28 18.12 -1.12 0.20
N PRO A 29 17.77 -2.33 0.66
CA PRO A 29 17.65 -2.78 2.04
C PRO A 29 18.98 -2.76 2.79
N MET A 30 18.92 -2.55 4.12
CA MET A 30 20.07 -2.55 5.02
C MET A 30 20.79 -3.90 4.97
N PRO A 31 22.10 -3.93 4.66
CA PRO A 31 22.85 -5.17 4.71
C PRO A 31 22.95 -5.75 6.12
N ASN A 32 22.88 -7.07 6.23
CA ASN A 32 22.92 -7.76 7.51
C ASN A 32 24.23 -7.54 8.30
N LYS A 33 25.33 -7.26 7.62
CA LYS A 33 26.56 -6.76 8.24
C LYS A 33 27.15 -5.65 7.38
N LEU A 34 27.27 -4.45 7.94
CA LEU A 34 27.88 -3.28 7.32
C LEU A 34 28.86 -2.62 8.29
N GLU A 35 30.12 -2.54 7.91
CA GLU A 35 31.15 -1.79 8.63
C GLU A 35 31.67 -0.65 7.76
N VAL A 36 31.56 0.59 8.24
CA VAL A 36 31.95 1.80 7.51
C VAL A 36 33.34 2.25 7.99
N THR A 37 34.26 2.46 7.05
CA THR A 37 35.57 3.08 7.36
C THR A 37 35.47 4.59 7.19
N ALA A 38 35.26 5.32 8.28
CA ALA A 38 35.07 6.76 8.27
C ALA A 38 36.24 7.52 7.60
N GLY A 39 35.91 8.54 6.82
CA GLY A 39 36.87 9.44 6.18
C GLY A 39 37.71 8.80 5.06
N ARG A 40 37.36 7.61 4.58
CA ARG A 40 38.02 6.96 3.44
C ARG A 40 37.03 6.70 2.31
N VAL A 41 37.41 7.07 1.10
CA VAL A 41 36.59 6.89 -0.10
C VAL A 41 37.40 6.27 -1.25
N LEU A 42 36.72 5.52 -2.10
CA LEU A 42 37.20 5.13 -3.42
C LEU A 42 36.72 6.18 -4.43
N ARG A 43 37.68 6.83 -5.15
CA ARG A 43 37.29 7.75 -6.21
C ARG A 43 37.13 7.02 -7.53
N LEU A 44 36.00 7.21 -8.16
CA LEU A 44 35.70 6.69 -9.49
C LEU A 44 35.81 7.84 -10.48
N GLY A 45 36.80 7.74 -11.39
CA GLY A 45 36.90 8.70 -12.48
C GLY A 45 35.91 8.43 -13.61
N SER A 46 36.04 9.18 -14.73
CA SER A 46 35.17 9.01 -15.91
C SER A 46 35.29 7.63 -16.61
N GLU A 47 36.28 6.81 -16.24
CA GLU A 47 36.48 5.41 -16.71
C GLU A 47 36.82 4.51 -15.53
N VAL A 48 36.01 3.49 -15.28
CA VAL A 48 36.24 2.47 -14.27
C VAL A 48 36.69 1.17 -14.92
N LYS A 49 37.84 0.64 -14.46
CA LYS A 49 38.41 -0.62 -14.94
C LYS A 49 37.73 -1.77 -14.20
N ILE A 50 37.05 -2.67 -14.93
CA ILE A 50 36.32 -3.79 -14.36
C ILE A 50 36.96 -5.14 -14.73
N SER A 51 36.89 -6.10 -13.82
CA SER A 51 37.27 -7.50 -14.10
C SER A 51 36.20 -8.43 -13.56
N ILE A 52 35.60 -9.22 -14.45
CA ILE A 52 34.48 -10.11 -14.17
C ILE A 52 34.85 -11.53 -14.65
N PRO A 53 34.67 -12.58 -13.83
CA PRO A 53 34.98 -13.96 -14.16
C PRO A 53 34.31 -14.38 -15.47
N LYS A 54 34.98 -15.20 -16.29
CA LYS A 54 34.44 -15.66 -17.57
C LYS A 54 33.31 -16.65 -17.42
N ASP A 55 33.44 -17.52 -16.41
CA ASP A 55 32.54 -18.66 -16.16
C ASP A 55 31.36 -18.31 -15.21
N LEU A 56 31.10 -17.01 -15.04
CA LEU A 56 29.97 -16.53 -14.25
C LEU A 56 28.66 -16.75 -14.98
N ASN A 57 27.69 -17.41 -14.33
CA ASN A 57 26.32 -17.54 -14.83
C ASN A 57 25.70 -16.14 -15.05
N LYS A 58 24.94 -15.97 -16.13
CA LYS A 58 24.35 -14.67 -16.54
C LYS A 58 25.35 -13.51 -16.59
N ARG A 59 26.61 -13.80 -16.81
CA ARG A 59 27.68 -12.78 -16.89
C ARG A 59 27.31 -11.56 -17.76
N LYS A 60 26.71 -11.83 -18.95
CA LYS A 60 26.32 -10.76 -19.89
C LYS A 60 25.29 -9.82 -19.28
N ALA A 61 24.30 -10.35 -18.58
CA ALA A 61 23.26 -9.56 -17.91
C ALA A 61 23.87 -8.70 -16.78
N ILE A 62 24.69 -9.28 -15.90
CA ILE A 62 25.36 -8.57 -14.80
C ILE A 62 26.26 -7.46 -15.32
N VAL A 63 27.05 -7.73 -16.37
CA VAL A 63 27.91 -6.73 -17.01
C VAL A 63 27.07 -5.60 -17.60
N GLY A 64 26.07 -5.92 -18.40
CA GLY A 64 25.23 -4.91 -19.06
C GLY A 64 24.46 -4.05 -18.06
N TYR A 65 23.98 -4.66 -16.96
CA TYR A 65 23.31 -3.91 -15.90
C TYR A 65 24.27 -2.96 -15.18
N LEU A 66 25.46 -3.43 -14.78
CA LEU A 66 26.49 -2.60 -14.14
C LEU A 66 26.94 -1.45 -15.05
N GLU A 67 27.20 -1.73 -16.33
CA GLU A 67 27.59 -0.74 -17.32
C GLU A 67 26.51 0.33 -17.51
N GLY A 68 25.23 -0.08 -17.59
CA GLY A 68 24.09 0.83 -17.66
C GLY A 68 24.01 1.74 -16.44
N ARG A 69 24.10 1.18 -15.23
CA ARG A 69 24.04 1.95 -13.97
C ARG A 69 25.20 2.93 -13.80
N LEU A 70 26.42 2.56 -14.21
CA LEU A 70 27.57 3.50 -14.19
C LEU A 70 27.43 4.56 -15.27
N SER A 71 26.89 4.23 -16.44
CA SER A 71 26.62 5.19 -17.52
C SER A 71 25.60 6.26 -17.12
N ASP A 72 24.62 5.96 -16.25
CA ASP A 72 23.69 6.94 -15.67
C ASP A 72 24.43 8.08 -14.93
N ASN A 73 25.67 7.83 -14.47
CA ASN A 73 26.55 8.77 -13.79
C ASN A 73 27.70 9.23 -14.68
N ASN A 74 27.58 9.14 -16.01
CA ASN A 74 28.61 9.50 -17.00
C ASN A 74 29.95 8.74 -16.81
N ILE A 75 29.92 7.57 -16.13
CA ILE A 75 31.10 6.73 -15.88
C ILE A 75 31.13 5.58 -16.91
N ARG A 76 32.16 5.56 -17.74
CA ARG A 76 32.38 4.47 -18.69
C ARG A 76 33.11 3.31 -18.03
N THR A 77 32.92 2.11 -18.55
CA THR A 77 33.61 0.92 -18.09
C THR A 77 34.68 0.47 -19.09
N LYS A 78 35.73 -0.18 -18.58
CA LYS A 78 36.75 -0.83 -19.39
C LYS A 78 37.15 -2.16 -18.80
N SER A 79 36.99 -3.21 -19.58
CA SER A 79 37.46 -4.55 -19.18
C SER A 79 38.97 -4.60 -19.00
N THR A 80 39.44 -5.25 -17.95
CA THR A 80 40.84 -5.41 -17.64
C THR A 80 41.14 -6.70 -16.87
N THR A 81 42.42 -6.95 -16.52
CA THR A 81 42.80 -8.08 -15.66
C THR A 81 42.52 -7.76 -14.18
N ALA A 82 42.29 -8.76 -13.36
CA ALA A 82 42.00 -8.65 -11.92
C ALA A 82 43.02 -7.76 -11.16
N LYS A 83 44.30 -7.82 -11.54
CA LYS A 83 45.41 -7.02 -10.92
C LYS A 83 45.20 -5.51 -11.14
N LYS A 84 44.61 -5.10 -12.26
CA LYS A 84 44.45 -3.69 -12.66
C LYS A 84 43.03 -3.16 -12.44
N ALA A 85 42.09 -4.02 -12.01
CA ALA A 85 40.70 -3.64 -11.84
C ALA A 85 40.47 -2.74 -10.62
N GLN A 86 39.63 -1.71 -10.80
CA GLN A 86 39.08 -0.89 -9.73
C GLN A 86 37.80 -1.49 -9.17
N LEU A 87 37.02 -2.19 -10.00
CA LEU A 87 35.91 -3.04 -9.58
C LEU A 87 36.18 -4.45 -10.02
N LEU A 88 36.26 -5.37 -9.06
CA LEU A 88 36.64 -6.75 -9.24
C LEU A 88 35.53 -7.69 -8.69
N LEU A 89 35.03 -8.57 -9.55
CA LEU A 89 34.15 -9.68 -9.13
C LEU A 89 35.02 -10.95 -8.96
N VAL A 90 34.82 -11.65 -7.85
CA VAL A 90 35.61 -12.87 -7.50
C VAL A 90 34.62 -13.98 -7.14
N VAL A 91 34.71 -15.11 -7.83
CA VAL A 91 33.90 -16.32 -7.49
C VAL A 91 34.43 -16.95 -6.20
N ASP A 92 33.52 -17.12 -5.24
CA ASP A 92 33.72 -17.86 -4.00
C ASP A 92 32.51 -18.80 -3.80
N ASN A 93 32.66 -20.05 -4.21
CA ASN A 93 31.59 -21.06 -4.13
C ASN A 93 31.34 -21.59 -2.71
N THR A 94 32.00 -21.03 -1.67
CA THR A 94 31.68 -21.32 -0.27
C THR A 94 30.49 -20.46 0.21
N LEU A 95 30.18 -19.38 -0.48
CA LEU A 95 29.03 -18.54 -0.19
C LEU A 95 27.73 -19.20 -0.68
N GLN A 96 26.67 -19.04 0.10
CA GLN A 96 25.33 -19.52 -0.27
C GLN A 96 24.79 -18.78 -1.49
N ASP A 97 23.74 -19.32 -2.11
CA ASP A 97 23.02 -18.63 -3.18
C ASP A 97 22.48 -17.29 -2.66
N GLU A 98 22.51 -16.30 -3.54
CA GLU A 98 22.11 -14.90 -3.25
C GLU A 98 23.02 -14.15 -2.24
N ALA A 99 23.92 -14.84 -1.50
CA ALA A 99 24.87 -14.18 -0.58
C ALA A 99 26.01 -13.49 -1.33
N TYR A 100 26.52 -12.40 -0.76
CA TYR A 100 27.67 -11.68 -1.28
C TYR A 100 28.53 -11.05 -0.17
N GLU A 101 29.80 -10.82 -0.47
CA GLU A 101 30.68 -9.93 0.29
C GLU A 101 31.09 -8.76 -0.62
N LEU A 102 31.01 -7.52 -0.10
CA LEU A 102 31.50 -6.33 -0.79
C LEU A 102 32.52 -5.61 0.11
N THR A 103 33.75 -5.46 -0.40
CA THR A 103 34.80 -4.68 0.27
C THR A 103 35.19 -3.51 -0.61
N VAL A 104 34.98 -2.29 -0.12
CA VAL A 104 35.43 -1.05 -0.78
C VAL A 104 36.59 -0.46 -0.02
N THR A 105 37.72 -0.31 -0.70
CA THR A 105 38.94 0.33 -0.19
C THR A 105 39.29 1.56 -1.05
N PRO A 106 40.19 2.46 -0.62
CA PRO A 106 40.58 3.61 -1.45
C PRO A 106 41.19 3.24 -2.81
N LYS A 107 41.54 1.96 -3.01
CA LYS A 107 42.16 1.48 -4.26
C LYS A 107 41.20 0.76 -5.19
N ARG A 108 40.22 0.04 -4.63
CA ARG A 108 39.29 -0.81 -5.38
C ARG A 108 38.10 -1.24 -4.58
N ALA A 109 37.04 -1.62 -5.28
CA ALA A 109 35.92 -2.41 -4.78
C ALA A 109 36.06 -3.87 -5.23
N VAL A 110 35.74 -4.80 -4.34
CA VAL A 110 35.73 -6.25 -4.59
C VAL A 110 34.38 -6.81 -4.17
N ILE A 111 33.69 -7.47 -5.10
CA ILE A 111 32.44 -8.21 -4.83
C ILE A 111 32.78 -9.70 -4.94
N LYS A 112 32.46 -10.47 -3.91
CA LYS A 112 32.57 -11.93 -3.91
C LYS A 112 31.18 -12.54 -3.81
N SER A 113 30.94 -13.61 -4.57
CA SER A 113 29.75 -14.45 -4.49
C SER A 113 30.00 -15.75 -5.20
N ASN A 114 29.04 -16.69 -5.14
CA ASN A 114 29.16 -17.94 -5.88
C ASN A 114 28.93 -17.75 -7.40
N SER A 115 29.20 -18.79 -8.16
CA SER A 115 29.13 -18.75 -9.64
C SER A 115 27.71 -18.70 -10.21
N GLN A 116 26.65 -18.83 -9.39
CA GLN A 116 25.24 -18.75 -9.85
C GLN A 116 24.83 -17.35 -10.29
N GLY A 117 25.45 -16.29 -9.76
CA GLY A 117 25.35 -14.93 -10.26
C GLY A 117 24.43 -14.02 -9.47
N ALA A 118 23.40 -14.52 -8.79
CA ALA A 118 22.43 -13.68 -8.07
C ALA A 118 23.11 -12.80 -6.99
N GLY A 119 23.96 -13.36 -6.15
CA GLY A 119 24.69 -12.59 -5.14
C GLY A 119 25.63 -11.53 -5.74
N PHE A 120 26.24 -11.77 -6.92
CA PHE A 120 26.97 -10.72 -7.64
C PHE A 120 26.06 -9.58 -8.05
N PHE A 121 24.87 -9.88 -8.55
CA PHE A 121 23.88 -8.87 -8.93
C PHE A 121 23.48 -8.03 -7.73
N TYR A 122 23.19 -8.63 -6.58
CA TYR A 122 22.84 -7.91 -5.35
C TYR A 122 24.02 -7.13 -4.76
N GLY A 123 25.23 -7.66 -4.86
CA GLY A 123 26.44 -6.91 -4.49
C GLY A 123 26.67 -5.68 -5.39
N VAL A 124 26.34 -5.78 -6.68
CA VAL A 124 26.32 -4.64 -7.61
C VAL A 124 25.27 -3.62 -7.18
N GLN A 125 24.07 -4.04 -6.77
CA GLN A 125 23.06 -3.09 -6.27
C GLN A 125 23.58 -2.30 -5.05
N SER A 126 24.17 -2.99 -4.08
CA SER A 126 24.75 -2.31 -2.90
C SER A 126 25.90 -1.39 -3.27
N PHE A 127 26.79 -1.79 -4.18
CA PHE A 127 27.85 -0.94 -4.68
C PHE A 127 27.30 0.31 -5.39
N MET A 128 26.25 0.16 -6.22
CA MET A 128 25.65 1.29 -6.95
C MET A 128 24.91 2.28 -6.03
N GLN A 129 24.39 1.82 -4.89
CA GLN A 129 23.79 2.71 -3.89
C GLN A 129 24.83 3.48 -3.06
N LEU A 130 26.10 3.03 -3.04
CA LEU A 130 27.21 3.80 -2.48
C LEU A 130 27.75 4.89 -3.43
N VAL A 131 27.41 4.83 -4.71
CA VAL A 131 27.75 5.88 -5.69
C VAL A 131 26.73 7.01 -5.55
N PRO A 132 27.14 8.25 -5.18
CA PRO A 132 26.21 9.36 -5.02
C PRO A 132 25.34 9.57 -6.27
N ALA A 133 24.07 9.88 -6.07
CA ALA A 133 23.12 10.02 -7.19
C ALA A 133 23.47 11.19 -8.11
N ASP A 134 24.02 12.27 -7.57
CA ASP A 134 24.44 13.50 -8.26
C ASP A 134 25.90 13.45 -8.77
N ALA A 135 26.60 12.31 -8.52
CA ALA A 135 27.99 12.19 -8.93
C ALA A 135 28.13 12.21 -10.44
N ASP A 136 29.01 13.07 -10.89
CA ASP A 136 29.64 13.06 -12.21
C ASP A 136 30.96 12.23 -12.16
N ALA A 137 31.81 12.42 -13.14
CA ALA A 137 33.05 11.69 -13.38
C ALA A 137 34.11 11.69 -12.25
N ASP A 138 33.80 12.07 -11.02
CA ASP A 138 34.68 11.97 -9.83
C ASP A 138 33.88 11.57 -8.58
N ALA A 139 33.16 10.45 -8.67
CA ALA A 139 32.34 9.94 -7.58
C ALA A 139 33.17 9.44 -6.39
N ALA A 140 32.88 9.95 -5.20
CA ALA A 140 33.48 9.49 -3.95
C ALA A 140 32.60 8.39 -3.32
N VAL A 141 33.04 7.13 -3.44
CA VAL A 141 32.35 5.95 -2.90
C VAL A 141 32.90 5.64 -1.52
N GLN A 142 32.02 5.58 -0.51
CA GLN A 142 32.37 5.28 0.87
C GLN A 142 33.08 3.91 0.99
N CYS A 143 34.20 3.84 1.73
CA CYS A 143 34.86 2.59 2.04
C CYS A 143 34.05 1.79 3.09
N VAL A 144 33.70 0.55 2.73
CA VAL A 144 32.88 -0.34 3.56
C VAL A 144 33.34 -1.78 3.47
N GLU A 145 32.99 -2.56 4.50
CA GLU A 145 32.95 -4.02 4.45
C GLU A 145 31.52 -4.52 4.70
N ILE A 146 30.97 -5.26 3.73
CA ILE A 146 29.63 -5.82 3.77
C ILE A 146 29.71 -7.33 3.65
N LYS A 147 28.94 -8.03 4.50
CA LYS A 147 28.61 -9.45 4.35
C LYS A 147 27.10 -9.58 4.45
N ASP A 148 26.48 -10.10 3.40
CA ASP A 148 25.05 -9.98 3.25
C ASP A 148 24.44 -11.18 2.55
N ALA A 149 23.19 -11.48 2.92
CA ALA A 149 22.33 -12.48 2.32
C ALA A 149 20.87 -12.15 2.67
N PRO A 150 19.89 -12.53 1.83
CA PRO A 150 18.50 -12.23 2.13
C PRO A 150 17.95 -13.06 3.29
N ARG A 151 17.06 -12.46 4.08
CA ARG A 151 16.28 -13.12 5.12
C ARG A 151 15.30 -14.14 4.54
N PHE A 152 14.60 -13.77 3.44
CA PHE A 152 13.60 -14.60 2.79
C PHE A 152 13.98 -14.94 1.35
N GLN A 153 13.64 -16.17 0.92
CA GLN A 153 13.83 -16.60 -0.46
C GLN A 153 12.79 -16.01 -1.43
N TYR A 154 11.58 -15.70 -0.95
CA TYR A 154 10.52 -15.03 -1.71
C TYR A 154 10.43 -13.56 -1.27
N ARG A 155 10.78 -12.65 -2.16
CA ARG A 155 10.77 -11.19 -1.94
C ARG A 155 9.96 -10.54 -3.05
N GLY A 156 8.64 -10.47 -2.80
CA GLY A 156 7.65 -10.19 -3.85
C GLY A 156 7.14 -8.77 -3.88
N ALA A 157 6.71 -8.36 -5.07
CA ALA A 157 5.75 -7.29 -5.30
C ALA A 157 4.74 -7.76 -6.34
N MET A 158 3.49 -7.34 -6.21
CA MET A 158 2.41 -7.58 -7.17
C MET A 158 1.97 -6.28 -7.81
N ILE A 159 1.63 -6.35 -9.09
CA ILE A 159 0.91 -5.31 -9.82
C ILE A 159 -0.34 -5.91 -10.47
N ASP A 160 -1.45 -5.22 -10.36
CA ASP A 160 -2.69 -5.54 -11.05
C ASP A 160 -2.78 -4.73 -12.36
N VAL A 161 -2.73 -5.46 -13.47
CA VAL A 161 -2.88 -4.90 -14.81
C VAL A 161 -4.26 -5.21 -15.41
N ALA A 162 -5.10 -5.97 -14.70
CA ALA A 162 -6.43 -6.37 -15.13
C ALA A 162 -7.44 -5.25 -14.94
N ARG A 163 -7.49 -4.62 -13.76
CA ARG A 163 -8.41 -3.52 -13.47
C ARG A 163 -8.11 -2.28 -14.31
N ASN A 164 -6.83 -1.88 -14.38
CA ASN A 164 -6.36 -0.84 -15.29
C ASN A 164 -5.09 -1.30 -16.00
N PHE A 165 -5.16 -1.37 -17.34
CA PHE A 165 -4.06 -1.90 -18.16
C PHE A 165 -2.82 -1.02 -18.04
N GLN A 166 -1.68 -1.62 -17.69
CA GLN A 166 -0.37 -0.99 -17.67
C GLN A 166 0.45 -1.41 -18.90
N SER A 167 1.14 -0.46 -19.53
CA SER A 167 1.95 -0.78 -20.71
C SER A 167 3.12 -1.72 -20.38
N LYS A 168 3.62 -2.45 -21.40
CA LYS A 168 4.84 -3.24 -21.25
C LYS A 168 6.00 -2.40 -20.72
N GLN A 169 6.15 -1.15 -21.16
CA GLN A 169 7.19 -0.24 -20.71
C GLN A 169 7.06 0.08 -19.22
N THR A 170 5.84 0.26 -18.73
CA THR A 170 5.57 0.44 -17.30
C THR A 170 6.02 -0.79 -16.50
N VAL A 171 5.70 -2.00 -16.98
CA VAL A 171 6.12 -3.25 -16.31
C VAL A 171 7.65 -3.40 -16.33
N LEU A 172 8.32 -3.13 -17.46
CA LEU A 172 9.79 -3.18 -17.52
C LEU A 172 10.45 -2.18 -16.56
N ARG A 173 9.89 -0.97 -16.47
CA ARG A 173 10.36 0.04 -15.50
C ARG A 173 10.15 -0.41 -14.06
N PHE A 174 9.00 -1.01 -13.74
CA PHE A 174 8.74 -1.54 -12.41
C PHE A 174 9.72 -2.66 -12.04
N ILE A 175 10.08 -3.53 -13.00
CA ILE A 175 11.12 -4.56 -12.84
C ILE A 175 12.49 -3.93 -12.52
N ASP A 176 12.86 -2.83 -13.18
CA ASP A 176 14.12 -2.12 -12.88
C ASP A 176 14.17 -1.57 -11.46
N LEU A 177 13.05 -0.99 -11.02
CA LEU A 177 12.94 -0.43 -9.67
C LEU A 177 12.95 -1.53 -8.60
N MET A 178 12.25 -2.65 -8.82
CA MET A 178 12.33 -3.83 -7.94
C MET A 178 13.76 -4.37 -7.83
N ALA A 179 14.46 -4.48 -8.95
CA ALA A 179 15.83 -4.98 -9.04
C ALA A 179 16.80 -4.12 -8.22
N ALA A 180 16.63 -2.78 -8.23
CA ALA A 180 17.47 -1.85 -7.48
C ALA A 180 17.40 -2.10 -5.96
N PHE A 181 16.28 -2.63 -5.46
CA PHE A 181 16.04 -2.95 -4.05
C PHE A 181 16.06 -4.45 -3.74
N LYS A 182 16.68 -5.26 -4.60
CA LYS A 182 16.96 -6.69 -4.40
C LYS A 182 15.72 -7.59 -4.26
N MET A 183 14.56 -7.16 -4.76
CA MET A 183 13.38 -8.00 -4.88
C MET A 183 13.55 -9.02 -6.01
N ASN A 184 12.93 -10.22 -5.90
CA ASN A 184 13.17 -11.32 -6.83
C ASN A 184 11.90 -12.01 -7.37
N ARG A 185 10.71 -11.57 -6.97
CA ARG A 185 9.43 -12.12 -7.46
C ARG A 185 8.51 -10.96 -7.87
N LEU A 186 8.12 -10.95 -9.14
CA LEU A 186 7.05 -10.08 -9.64
C LEU A 186 5.80 -10.91 -9.90
N HIS A 187 4.78 -10.73 -9.09
CA HIS A 187 3.47 -11.28 -9.30
C HIS A 187 2.68 -10.33 -10.22
N ILE A 188 2.15 -10.83 -11.33
CA ILE A 188 1.32 -10.03 -12.24
C ILE A 188 -0.09 -10.61 -12.27
N HIS A 189 -1.04 -9.82 -11.79
CA HIS A 189 -2.47 -10.12 -11.85
C HIS A 189 -2.99 -9.80 -13.26
N LEU A 190 -3.10 -10.84 -14.10
CA LEU A 190 -3.33 -10.71 -15.55
C LEU A 190 -4.79 -10.75 -15.96
N THR A 191 -5.68 -11.25 -15.11
CA THR A 191 -7.10 -11.47 -15.46
C THR A 191 -8.02 -11.20 -14.29
N ASP A 192 -9.09 -10.47 -14.55
CA ASP A 192 -10.14 -10.15 -13.59
C ASP A 192 -11.44 -9.78 -14.30
N ASP A 193 -12.47 -9.38 -13.59
CA ASP A 193 -13.80 -9.00 -14.10
C ASP A 193 -13.74 -7.82 -15.08
N GLN A 194 -12.78 -6.89 -14.90
CA GLN A 194 -12.61 -5.67 -15.70
C GLN A 194 -11.66 -5.83 -16.88
N GLY A 195 -10.99 -6.99 -16.99
CA GLY A 195 -10.11 -7.22 -18.13
C GLY A 195 -9.32 -8.53 -18.12
N TRP A 196 -9.16 -9.08 -19.32
CA TRP A 196 -8.25 -10.18 -19.62
C TRP A 196 -7.03 -9.67 -20.37
N ARG A 197 -5.82 -9.79 -19.83
CA ARG A 197 -4.64 -9.07 -20.32
C ARG A 197 -3.54 -9.91 -20.98
N ILE A 198 -3.77 -11.19 -21.21
CA ILE A 198 -2.79 -12.08 -21.84
C ILE A 198 -3.36 -12.76 -23.09
N GLU A 199 -2.60 -12.75 -24.21
CA GLU A 199 -2.97 -13.46 -25.43
C GLU A 199 -2.93 -14.97 -25.21
N ILE A 200 -4.05 -15.66 -25.49
CA ILE A 200 -4.19 -17.10 -25.56
C ILE A 200 -4.60 -17.46 -26.98
N LYS A 201 -3.66 -18.02 -27.76
CA LYS A 201 -3.86 -18.26 -29.19
C LYS A 201 -5.01 -19.20 -29.49
N ARG A 202 -5.22 -20.18 -28.61
CA ARG A 202 -6.34 -21.12 -28.72
C ARG A 202 -7.70 -20.48 -28.48
N TYR A 203 -7.72 -19.38 -27.72
CA TYR A 203 -8.94 -18.69 -27.32
C TYR A 203 -8.86 -17.18 -27.61
N PRO A 204 -8.84 -16.75 -28.90
CA PRO A 204 -8.57 -15.36 -29.29
C PRO A 204 -9.61 -14.36 -28.76
N ARG A 205 -10.86 -14.80 -28.55
CA ARG A 205 -11.89 -13.91 -27.98
C ARG A 205 -11.60 -13.43 -26.56
N LEU A 206 -10.70 -14.09 -25.81
CA LEU A 206 -10.25 -13.60 -24.50
C LEU A 206 -9.62 -12.20 -24.62
N THR A 207 -8.89 -11.93 -25.71
CA THR A 207 -8.32 -10.60 -25.96
C THR A 207 -9.18 -9.76 -26.92
N GLU A 208 -9.92 -10.35 -27.84
CA GLU A 208 -10.82 -9.61 -28.73
C GLU A 208 -12.00 -8.96 -27.99
N VAL A 209 -12.53 -9.63 -26.98
CA VAL A 209 -13.67 -9.22 -26.15
C VAL A 209 -13.24 -8.89 -24.73
N GLY A 210 -12.58 -9.84 -24.05
CA GLY A 210 -12.26 -9.75 -22.62
C GLY A 210 -11.27 -8.65 -22.26
N SER A 211 -10.47 -8.15 -23.21
CA SER A 211 -9.53 -7.05 -22.96
C SER A 211 -10.13 -5.65 -23.05
N LYS A 212 -11.45 -5.53 -23.33
CA LYS A 212 -12.09 -4.27 -23.69
C LYS A 212 -13.31 -4.00 -22.82
N ARG A 213 -13.42 -2.77 -22.33
CA ARG A 213 -14.63 -2.24 -21.68
C ARG A 213 -15.02 -0.89 -22.30
N SER A 214 -16.31 -0.57 -22.31
CA SER A 214 -16.85 0.62 -22.98
C SER A 214 -16.59 1.93 -22.23
N GLN A 215 -16.38 1.85 -20.92
CA GLN A 215 -16.23 2.98 -20.01
C GLN A 215 -15.63 2.52 -18.69
N THR A 216 -15.29 3.46 -17.82
CA THR A 216 -14.84 3.17 -16.45
C THR A 216 -15.59 4.02 -15.46
N MET A 217 -15.90 3.47 -14.30
CA MET A 217 -16.52 4.20 -13.20
C MET A 217 -15.64 5.37 -12.75
N ILE A 218 -16.29 6.51 -12.45
CA ILE A 218 -15.64 7.72 -11.92
C ILE A 218 -15.67 7.67 -10.39
N GLY A 219 -14.53 7.92 -9.75
CA GLY A 219 -14.40 7.93 -8.30
C GLY A 219 -14.46 6.53 -7.70
N HIS A 220 -14.60 6.47 -6.38
CA HIS A 220 -14.75 5.20 -5.66
C HIS A 220 -16.16 4.61 -5.85
N SER A 221 -16.28 3.28 -5.76
CA SER A 221 -17.57 2.57 -5.88
C SER A 221 -18.67 3.11 -4.94
N ASP A 222 -18.25 3.64 -3.78
CA ASP A 222 -19.14 4.13 -2.73
C ASP A 222 -19.48 5.62 -2.81
N TYR A 223 -18.86 6.38 -3.71
CA TYR A 223 -19.01 7.84 -3.71
C TYR A 223 -20.27 8.33 -4.39
N TYR A 224 -20.77 7.61 -5.41
CA TYR A 224 -21.89 8.06 -6.21
C TYR A 224 -23.01 7.02 -6.29
N TYR A 225 -24.26 7.46 -6.08
CA TYR A 225 -25.43 6.64 -6.28
C TYR A 225 -26.49 7.41 -7.11
N PRO A 226 -26.85 6.94 -8.33
CA PRO A 226 -26.24 5.84 -9.07
C PRO A 226 -24.78 6.10 -9.45
N ARG A 227 -24.04 5.04 -9.76
CA ARG A 227 -22.64 5.15 -10.23
C ARG A 227 -22.52 6.07 -11.43
N ARG A 228 -21.41 6.80 -11.53
CA ARG A 228 -21.06 7.66 -12.66
C ARG A 228 -19.95 7.02 -13.48
N PHE A 229 -19.99 7.24 -14.80
CA PHE A 229 -19.03 6.66 -15.73
C PHE A 229 -18.41 7.73 -16.63
N ASP A 230 -17.18 7.49 -17.08
CA ASP A 230 -16.41 8.45 -17.89
C ASP A 230 -16.78 8.40 -19.40
N GLY A 231 -17.49 7.36 -19.83
CA GLY A 231 -17.85 7.14 -21.23
C GLY A 231 -16.66 6.89 -22.16
N LYS A 232 -15.48 6.55 -21.63
CA LYS A 232 -14.24 6.33 -22.39
C LYS A 232 -13.91 4.85 -22.48
N PRO A 233 -13.84 4.27 -23.69
CA PRO A 233 -13.39 2.90 -23.85
C PRO A 233 -11.98 2.70 -23.33
N GLN A 234 -11.75 1.55 -22.66
CA GLN A 234 -10.43 1.10 -22.24
C GLN A 234 -10.16 -0.27 -22.86
N GLU A 235 -8.96 -0.44 -23.44
CA GLU A 235 -8.51 -1.72 -23.97
C GLU A 235 -7.00 -1.89 -23.74
N GLY A 236 -6.54 -3.15 -23.71
CA GLY A 236 -5.13 -3.49 -23.67
C GLY A 236 -4.90 -4.93 -23.25
N PHE A 237 -3.86 -5.52 -23.81
CA PHE A 237 -3.37 -6.84 -23.45
C PHE A 237 -1.90 -6.99 -23.89
N TYR A 238 -1.23 -8.00 -23.36
CA TYR A 238 0.12 -8.38 -23.78
C TYR A 238 0.04 -9.54 -24.77
N THR A 239 0.74 -9.40 -25.91
CA THR A 239 0.97 -10.51 -26.81
C THR A 239 1.89 -11.54 -26.16
N GLN A 240 1.88 -12.79 -26.64
CA GLN A 240 2.85 -13.78 -26.15
C GLN A 240 4.30 -13.35 -26.37
N GLN A 241 4.57 -12.51 -27.39
CA GLN A 241 5.89 -11.94 -27.60
C GLN A 241 6.24 -10.91 -26.53
N ASP A 242 5.30 -10.03 -26.13
CA ASP A 242 5.49 -9.09 -25.04
C ASP A 242 5.80 -9.81 -23.72
N ILE A 243 5.05 -10.89 -23.43
CA ILE A 243 5.30 -11.72 -22.23
C ILE A 243 6.73 -12.30 -22.26
N LYS A 244 7.15 -12.88 -23.38
CA LYS A 244 8.51 -13.43 -23.51
C LYS A 244 9.60 -12.39 -23.29
N GLU A 245 9.39 -11.17 -23.79
CA GLU A 245 10.31 -10.05 -23.59
C GLU A 245 10.36 -9.61 -22.13
N MET A 246 9.21 -9.47 -21.46
CA MET A 246 9.13 -9.15 -20.03
C MET A 246 9.80 -10.23 -19.18
N VAL A 247 9.53 -11.50 -19.45
CA VAL A 247 10.13 -12.64 -18.73
C VAL A 247 11.65 -12.67 -18.89
N ALA A 248 12.16 -12.47 -20.10
CA ALA A 248 13.60 -12.43 -20.37
C ALA A 248 14.27 -11.23 -19.66
N TYR A 249 13.61 -10.06 -19.69
CA TYR A 249 14.10 -8.83 -19.06
C TYR A 249 14.17 -8.97 -17.52
N ALA A 250 13.13 -9.54 -16.91
CA ALA A 250 13.10 -9.84 -15.48
C ALA A 250 14.18 -10.87 -15.10
N ALA A 251 14.30 -11.94 -15.90
CA ALA A 251 15.30 -12.98 -15.66
C ALA A 251 16.74 -12.46 -15.70
N ASP A 252 17.05 -11.47 -16.55
CA ASP A 252 18.36 -10.81 -16.60
C ASP A 252 18.64 -9.96 -15.34
N ARG A 253 17.61 -9.71 -14.52
CA ARG A 253 17.66 -9.00 -13.20
C ARG A 253 17.45 -9.95 -12.02
N PHE A 254 17.50 -11.26 -12.25
CA PHE A 254 17.24 -12.29 -11.24
C PHE A 254 15.84 -12.20 -10.61
N ILE A 255 14.88 -11.65 -11.37
CA ILE A 255 13.46 -11.60 -11.00
C ILE A 255 12.70 -12.67 -11.79
N THR A 256 11.87 -13.43 -11.09
CA THR A 256 10.93 -14.39 -11.69
C THR A 256 9.54 -13.77 -11.71
N ILE A 257 8.89 -13.76 -12.88
CA ILE A 257 7.49 -13.34 -13.00
C ILE A 257 6.59 -14.54 -12.68
N ILE A 258 5.63 -14.34 -11.78
CA ILE A 258 4.58 -15.29 -11.42
C ILE A 258 3.28 -14.77 -12.03
N PRO A 259 2.68 -15.47 -13.01
CA PRO A 259 1.41 -15.06 -13.60
C PRO A 259 0.24 -15.50 -12.71
N GLU A 260 -0.78 -14.63 -12.60
CA GLU A 260 -2.06 -14.99 -12.01
C GLU A 260 -3.14 -15.07 -13.08
N ILE A 261 -3.91 -16.17 -13.05
CA ILE A 261 -5.09 -16.42 -13.87
C ILE A 261 -6.23 -16.77 -12.93
N GLU A 262 -7.17 -15.87 -12.79
CA GLU A 262 -8.27 -15.97 -11.84
C GLU A 262 -9.24 -17.12 -12.14
N MET A 263 -9.56 -17.88 -11.09
CA MET A 263 -10.56 -18.94 -11.08
C MET A 263 -10.90 -19.35 -9.63
N PRO A 264 -12.15 -19.73 -9.28
CA PRO A 264 -13.31 -19.72 -10.18
C PRO A 264 -14.08 -18.38 -10.19
N GLY A 265 -13.78 -17.45 -9.26
CA GLY A 265 -14.29 -16.08 -9.20
C GLY A 265 -13.60 -15.15 -10.21
N HIS A 266 -13.84 -13.87 -10.12
CA HIS A 266 -13.21 -12.79 -10.92
C HIS A 266 -13.11 -13.13 -12.42
N SER A 267 -14.18 -13.68 -12.98
CA SER A 267 -14.17 -14.33 -14.29
C SER A 267 -15.06 -13.64 -15.34
N SER A 268 -15.68 -12.47 -15.01
CA SER A 268 -16.64 -11.81 -15.89
C SER A 268 -16.08 -11.48 -17.27
N ALA A 269 -14.80 -11.03 -17.37
CA ALA A 269 -14.19 -10.75 -18.67
C ALA A 269 -14.03 -12.03 -19.54
N ALA A 270 -13.63 -13.14 -18.94
CA ALA A 270 -13.54 -14.42 -19.64
C ALA A 270 -14.92 -14.96 -20.04
N LEU A 271 -15.92 -14.81 -19.18
CA LEU A 271 -17.30 -15.24 -19.43
C LEU A 271 -18.00 -14.32 -20.46
N ALA A 272 -17.62 -13.05 -20.55
CA ALA A 272 -18.05 -12.18 -21.66
C ALA A 272 -17.54 -12.69 -23.01
N ALA A 273 -16.32 -13.20 -23.05
CA ALA A 273 -15.73 -13.80 -24.24
C ALA A 273 -16.30 -15.19 -24.58
N TYR A 274 -16.49 -16.04 -23.56
CA TYR A 274 -16.91 -17.46 -23.67
C TYR A 274 -17.99 -17.81 -22.65
N PRO A 275 -19.24 -17.36 -22.85
CA PRO A 275 -20.34 -17.50 -21.88
C PRO A 275 -20.76 -18.96 -21.58
N GLN A 276 -20.39 -19.91 -22.46
CA GLN A 276 -20.68 -21.34 -22.24
C GLN A 276 -19.99 -21.94 -21.02
N TYR A 277 -18.95 -21.30 -20.49
CA TYR A 277 -18.23 -21.76 -19.28
C TYR A 277 -18.88 -21.26 -17.97
N SER A 278 -19.93 -20.47 -18.06
CA SER A 278 -20.73 -20.00 -16.93
C SER A 278 -21.79 -21.01 -16.50
N CYS A 279 -22.49 -20.70 -15.40
CA CYS A 279 -23.66 -21.46 -14.97
C CYS A 279 -24.89 -21.33 -15.90
N GLY A 280 -24.80 -20.55 -16.95
CA GLY A 280 -25.82 -20.49 -18.03
C GLY A 280 -27.17 -19.93 -17.56
N LEU A 281 -27.16 -18.96 -16.66
CA LEU A 281 -28.38 -18.37 -16.07
C LEU A 281 -29.14 -17.43 -17.00
N GLY A 282 -28.91 -17.49 -18.33
CA GLY A 282 -29.59 -16.67 -19.33
C GLY A 282 -29.22 -15.19 -19.31
N LYS A 283 -28.21 -14.81 -18.56
CA LYS A 283 -27.70 -13.44 -18.48
C LYS A 283 -26.74 -13.17 -19.63
N GLN A 284 -26.73 -11.93 -20.11
CA GLN A 284 -25.67 -11.43 -20.96
C GLN A 284 -24.45 -11.15 -20.07
N TYR A 285 -23.31 -11.75 -20.38
CA TYR A 285 -22.04 -11.51 -19.72
C TYR A 285 -21.33 -10.34 -20.40
N VAL A 286 -20.80 -9.43 -19.60
CA VAL A 286 -20.08 -8.24 -20.08
C VAL A 286 -18.77 -8.09 -19.28
N VAL A 287 -17.78 -7.49 -19.91
CA VAL A 287 -16.60 -7.01 -19.19
C VAL A 287 -17.02 -5.89 -18.27
N ARG A 288 -16.65 -5.97 -16.98
CA ARG A 288 -17.12 -5.03 -15.98
C ARG A 288 -16.45 -3.66 -16.13
N ASP A 289 -17.24 -2.61 -15.90
CA ASP A 289 -16.82 -1.21 -15.99
C ASP A 289 -16.80 -0.49 -14.64
N TYR A 290 -17.02 -1.24 -13.57
CA TYR A 290 -16.91 -0.81 -12.17
C TYR A 290 -16.29 -1.91 -11.30
N MET A 291 -15.86 -1.53 -10.08
CA MET A 291 -15.19 -2.41 -9.13
C MET A 291 -16.21 -2.93 -8.12
N ASP A 292 -16.28 -4.24 -7.98
CA ASP A 292 -17.19 -4.95 -7.08
C ASP A 292 -16.84 -6.45 -7.10
N ILE A 293 -17.47 -7.26 -6.22
CA ILE A 293 -17.45 -8.73 -6.27
C ILE A 293 -18.68 -9.20 -7.05
N PHE A 294 -18.47 -9.93 -8.15
CA PHE A 294 -19.55 -10.32 -9.05
C PHE A 294 -19.97 -11.79 -8.89
N ASP A 295 -21.27 -12.04 -8.97
CA ASP A 295 -21.85 -13.39 -8.86
C ASP A 295 -21.50 -14.31 -10.04
N GLU A 296 -20.89 -13.80 -11.09
CA GLU A 296 -20.48 -14.54 -12.29
C GLU A 296 -19.20 -15.30 -12.03
N VAL A 297 -19.30 -16.62 -11.95
CA VAL A 297 -18.18 -17.53 -11.71
C VAL A 297 -18.17 -18.67 -12.71
N TYR A 298 -17.01 -19.28 -12.93
CA TYR A 298 -16.92 -20.48 -13.77
C TYR A 298 -17.80 -21.61 -13.23
N CYS A 299 -18.53 -22.27 -14.14
CA CYS A 299 -19.30 -23.47 -13.81
C CYS A 299 -18.38 -24.70 -13.85
N PRO A 300 -18.27 -25.51 -12.81
CA PRO A 300 -17.33 -26.64 -12.69
C PRO A 300 -17.76 -27.85 -13.55
N GLN A 301 -17.72 -27.69 -14.87
CA GLN A 301 -18.02 -28.72 -15.87
C GLN A 301 -16.74 -29.18 -16.57
N GLU A 302 -16.78 -30.37 -17.22
CA GLU A 302 -15.62 -30.91 -17.95
C GLU A 302 -15.08 -29.93 -19.00
N GLN A 303 -15.96 -29.32 -19.79
CA GLN A 303 -15.58 -28.35 -20.81
C GLN A 303 -14.91 -27.08 -20.23
N THR A 304 -15.28 -26.66 -19.01
CA THR A 304 -14.65 -25.54 -18.30
C THR A 304 -13.25 -25.93 -17.88
N PHE A 305 -13.07 -27.13 -17.35
CA PHE A 305 -11.73 -27.61 -16.99
C PHE A 305 -10.84 -27.79 -18.23
N GLU A 306 -11.39 -28.30 -19.35
CA GLU A 306 -10.64 -28.37 -20.61
C GLU A 306 -10.20 -26.99 -21.08
N PHE A 307 -11.09 -26.00 -21.02
CA PHE A 307 -10.77 -24.59 -21.33
C PHE A 307 -9.64 -24.08 -20.44
N LEU A 308 -9.79 -24.15 -19.11
CA LEU A 308 -8.79 -23.66 -18.17
C LEU A 308 -7.45 -24.38 -18.28
N GLN A 309 -7.45 -25.70 -18.49
CA GLN A 309 -6.23 -26.47 -18.72
C GLN A 309 -5.51 -26.06 -20.00
N ASN A 310 -6.24 -25.74 -21.06
CA ASN A 310 -5.66 -25.23 -22.30
C ASN A 310 -5.07 -23.82 -22.12
N VAL A 311 -5.77 -22.93 -21.39
CA VAL A 311 -5.25 -21.59 -21.01
C VAL A 311 -3.98 -21.74 -20.19
N LEU A 312 -4.02 -22.52 -19.11
CA LEU A 312 -2.87 -22.75 -18.24
C LEU A 312 -1.69 -23.39 -18.96
N THR A 313 -1.94 -24.24 -19.98
CA THR A 313 -0.86 -24.81 -20.79
C THR A 313 -0.09 -23.73 -21.53
N GLU A 314 -0.76 -22.81 -22.23
CA GLU A 314 -0.08 -21.69 -22.92
C GLU A 314 0.61 -20.74 -21.92
N VAL A 315 -0.01 -20.48 -20.77
CA VAL A 315 0.60 -19.66 -19.71
C VAL A 315 1.88 -20.34 -19.17
N MET A 316 1.83 -21.63 -18.86
CA MET A 316 3.00 -22.37 -18.36
C MET A 316 4.15 -22.45 -19.36
N ASP A 317 3.86 -22.45 -20.67
CA ASP A 317 4.87 -22.40 -21.73
C ASP A 317 5.56 -21.04 -21.83
N LEU A 318 4.88 -19.96 -21.43
CA LEU A 318 5.39 -18.59 -21.48
C LEU A 318 6.19 -18.21 -20.24
N PHE A 319 5.81 -18.72 -19.06
CA PHE A 319 6.41 -18.36 -17.79
C PHE A 319 7.23 -19.52 -17.20
N PRO A 320 8.56 -19.34 -17.05
CA PRO A 320 9.44 -20.38 -16.49
C PRO A 320 9.28 -20.56 -14.97
N SER A 321 8.47 -19.72 -14.29
CA SER A 321 8.18 -19.84 -12.88
C SER A 321 7.78 -21.26 -12.48
N GLU A 322 8.24 -21.71 -11.32
CA GLU A 322 7.76 -22.95 -10.71
C GLU A 322 6.30 -22.82 -10.21
N TYR A 323 5.81 -21.58 -10.05
CA TYR A 323 4.48 -21.27 -9.56
C TYR A 323 3.59 -20.69 -10.65
N ILE A 324 2.31 -21.05 -10.59
CA ILE A 324 1.19 -20.37 -11.25
C ILE A 324 0.22 -19.94 -10.14
N HIS A 325 -0.12 -18.66 -10.07
CA HIS A 325 -1.15 -18.18 -9.17
C HIS A 325 -2.52 -18.36 -9.83
N ILE A 326 -3.48 -18.93 -9.11
CA ILE A 326 -4.80 -19.27 -9.64
C ILE A 326 -5.93 -18.41 -9.05
N GLY A 327 -5.59 -17.38 -8.23
CA GLY A 327 -6.56 -16.61 -7.48
C GLY A 327 -7.23 -17.43 -6.40
N GLY A 328 -8.52 -17.63 -6.52
CA GLY A 328 -9.33 -18.45 -5.62
C GLY A 328 -10.10 -17.66 -4.57
N ASP A 329 -9.86 -16.35 -4.52
CA ASP A 329 -10.47 -15.39 -3.62
C ASP A 329 -11.90 -15.01 -4.02
N GLU A 330 -12.63 -14.47 -3.08
CA GLU A 330 -13.92 -13.80 -3.22
C GLU A 330 -14.93 -14.49 -4.18
N CYS A 331 -14.87 -15.80 -4.31
CA CYS A 331 -15.75 -16.56 -5.21
C CYS A 331 -17.17 -16.67 -4.62
N PRO A 332 -18.19 -15.93 -5.13
CA PRO A 332 -19.55 -16.03 -4.63
C PRO A 332 -20.18 -17.38 -4.94
N LYS A 333 -20.91 -17.93 -4.00
CA LYS A 333 -21.54 -19.27 -4.12
C LYS A 333 -22.95 -19.21 -4.72
N LYS A 334 -23.49 -18.00 -4.95
CA LYS A 334 -24.87 -17.79 -5.35
C LYS A 334 -25.23 -18.46 -6.68
N ALA A 335 -24.35 -18.31 -7.69
CA ALA A 335 -24.56 -18.95 -8.99
C ALA A 335 -24.56 -20.47 -8.90
N TRP A 336 -23.67 -21.06 -8.10
CA TRP A 336 -23.60 -22.52 -7.91
C TRP A 336 -24.79 -23.06 -7.14
N LYS A 337 -25.30 -22.33 -6.11
CA LYS A 337 -26.49 -22.72 -5.32
C LYS A 337 -27.73 -22.92 -6.19
N VAL A 338 -27.92 -22.12 -7.22
CA VAL A 338 -29.10 -22.20 -8.08
C VAL A 338 -28.86 -22.96 -9.39
N CYS A 339 -27.62 -23.35 -9.69
CA CYS A 339 -27.29 -24.07 -10.91
C CYS A 339 -27.58 -25.57 -10.79
N PRO A 340 -28.51 -26.16 -11.57
CA PRO A 340 -28.83 -27.60 -11.46
C PRO A 340 -27.62 -28.50 -11.72
N ARG A 341 -26.69 -28.09 -12.57
CA ARG A 341 -25.48 -28.87 -12.89
C ARG A 341 -24.51 -28.89 -11.72
N CYS A 342 -24.34 -27.76 -11.04
CA CYS A 342 -23.49 -27.66 -9.85
C CYS A 342 -24.09 -28.47 -8.69
N GLN A 343 -25.40 -28.36 -8.47
CA GLN A 343 -26.07 -29.14 -7.44
C GLN A 343 -26.06 -30.67 -7.69
N ALA A 344 -26.21 -31.07 -8.97
CA ALA A 344 -26.04 -32.45 -9.36
C ALA A 344 -24.62 -32.97 -9.14
N LEU A 345 -23.62 -32.12 -9.37
CA LEU A 345 -22.18 -32.42 -9.18
C LEU A 345 -21.87 -32.58 -7.68
N ILE A 346 -22.32 -31.64 -6.83
CA ILE A 346 -22.21 -31.74 -5.36
C ILE A 346 -22.75 -33.06 -4.87
N LYS A 347 -23.97 -33.41 -5.29
CA LYS A 347 -24.59 -34.69 -4.94
C LYS A 347 -23.83 -35.90 -5.45
N LYS A 348 -23.36 -35.86 -6.72
CA LYS A 348 -22.58 -36.95 -7.35
C LYS A 348 -21.29 -37.23 -6.62
N LEU A 349 -20.60 -36.17 -6.17
CA LEU A 349 -19.31 -36.23 -5.50
C LEU A 349 -19.44 -36.40 -4.00
N ASN A 350 -20.66 -36.39 -3.46
CA ASN A 350 -20.97 -36.44 -2.04
C ASN A 350 -20.29 -35.32 -1.25
N LEU A 351 -20.26 -34.10 -1.84
CA LEU A 351 -19.76 -32.90 -1.20
C LEU A 351 -20.84 -32.32 -0.27
N LYS A 352 -20.39 -31.60 0.75
CA LYS A 352 -21.28 -31.02 1.77
C LYS A 352 -21.99 -29.76 1.21
N ASP A 353 -21.27 -28.90 0.52
CA ASP A 353 -21.76 -27.60 0.07
C ASP A 353 -20.88 -27.03 -1.09
N GLU A 354 -21.11 -25.76 -1.44
CA GLU A 354 -20.40 -25.04 -2.49
C GLU A 354 -18.96 -24.69 -2.09
N HIS A 355 -18.60 -24.65 -0.79
CA HIS A 355 -17.21 -24.46 -0.36
C HIS A 355 -16.38 -25.72 -0.67
N GLU A 356 -16.91 -26.89 -0.38
CA GLU A 356 -16.26 -28.14 -0.80
C GLU A 356 -16.24 -28.30 -2.33
N LEU A 357 -17.22 -27.73 -3.05
CA LEU A 357 -17.17 -27.67 -4.51
C LEU A 357 -16.03 -26.80 -5.03
N GLN A 358 -15.76 -25.65 -4.39
CA GLN A 358 -14.60 -24.81 -4.72
C GLN A 358 -13.29 -25.56 -4.41
N SER A 359 -13.18 -26.18 -3.24
CA SER A 359 -12.03 -27.02 -2.91
C SER A 359 -11.80 -28.11 -3.95
N TRP A 360 -12.85 -28.84 -4.35
CA TRP A 360 -12.75 -29.84 -5.42
C TRP A 360 -12.29 -29.25 -6.75
N PHE A 361 -12.76 -28.04 -7.10
CA PHE A 361 -12.32 -27.31 -8.29
C PHE A 361 -10.82 -27.03 -8.23
N VAL A 362 -10.36 -26.44 -7.13
CA VAL A 362 -8.95 -26.12 -6.88
C VAL A 362 -8.07 -27.37 -6.92
N HIS A 363 -8.45 -28.44 -6.26
CA HIS A 363 -7.73 -29.73 -6.31
C HIS A 363 -7.59 -30.28 -7.73
N ARG A 364 -8.60 -30.08 -8.58
CA ARG A 364 -8.57 -30.54 -9.95
C ARG A 364 -7.59 -29.72 -10.80
N ILE A 365 -7.55 -28.41 -10.62
CA ILE A 365 -6.58 -27.51 -11.27
C ILE A 365 -5.17 -27.79 -10.76
N GLU A 366 -4.97 -27.95 -9.46
CA GLU A 366 -3.69 -28.29 -8.86
C GLU A 366 -3.10 -29.57 -9.46
N ARG A 367 -3.89 -30.65 -9.52
CA ARG A 367 -3.44 -31.91 -10.13
C ARG A 367 -2.99 -31.73 -11.56
N PHE A 368 -3.66 -30.89 -12.34
CA PHE A 368 -3.26 -30.59 -13.69
C PHE A 368 -1.93 -29.81 -13.72
N VAL A 369 -1.79 -28.75 -12.93
CA VAL A 369 -0.57 -27.93 -12.85
C VAL A 369 0.61 -28.78 -12.38
N ASN A 370 0.42 -29.62 -11.34
CA ASN A 370 1.42 -30.54 -10.84
C ASN A 370 1.86 -31.57 -11.89
N SER A 371 0.93 -32.04 -12.76
CA SER A 371 1.25 -32.95 -13.87
C SER A 371 2.20 -32.33 -14.91
N LYS A 372 2.29 -30.99 -14.91
CA LYS A 372 3.22 -30.20 -15.74
C LYS A 372 4.51 -29.81 -15.01
N GLY A 373 4.73 -30.32 -13.80
CA GLY A 373 5.93 -30.04 -12.99
C GLY A 373 5.95 -28.67 -12.31
N LYS A 374 4.78 -28.02 -12.19
CA LYS A 374 4.62 -26.72 -11.49
C LYS A 374 3.71 -26.86 -10.27
N SER A 375 3.70 -25.86 -9.42
CA SER A 375 2.85 -25.77 -8.22
C SER A 375 1.90 -24.58 -8.32
N ILE A 376 0.76 -24.67 -7.64
CA ILE A 376 -0.15 -23.53 -7.55
C ILE A 376 0.19 -22.64 -6.34
N ILE A 377 -0.10 -21.35 -6.48
CA ILE A 377 -0.36 -20.42 -5.40
C ILE A 377 -1.84 -20.04 -5.46
N GLY A 378 -2.49 -19.84 -4.33
CA GLY A 378 -3.82 -19.24 -4.27
C GLY A 378 -3.96 -18.39 -3.03
N TRP A 379 -4.90 -17.45 -3.07
CA TRP A 379 -5.27 -16.66 -1.91
C TRP A 379 -5.82 -17.55 -0.79
N ASP A 380 -5.84 -17.08 0.44
CA ASP A 380 -6.09 -17.94 1.60
C ASP A 380 -7.51 -18.54 1.67
N GLU A 381 -8.44 -18.13 0.79
CA GLU A 381 -9.74 -18.80 0.61
C GLU A 381 -9.62 -20.25 0.10
N ILE A 382 -8.50 -20.64 -0.50
CA ILE A 382 -8.27 -22.03 -0.90
C ILE A 382 -8.16 -23.00 0.30
N LEU A 383 -8.05 -22.49 1.53
CA LEU A 383 -8.16 -23.26 2.77
C LEU A 383 -9.60 -23.75 3.01
N GLU A 384 -10.58 -23.01 2.51
CA GLU A 384 -12.00 -23.31 2.74
C GLU A 384 -12.42 -24.60 2.02
N GLY A 385 -13.06 -25.51 2.75
CA GLY A 385 -13.48 -26.81 2.20
C GLY A 385 -12.36 -27.84 2.00
N GLY A 386 -11.10 -27.50 2.36
CA GLY A 386 -9.94 -28.39 2.33
C GLY A 386 -8.86 -27.95 1.33
N LEU A 387 -7.63 -27.80 1.83
CA LEU A 387 -6.47 -27.34 1.05
C LEU A 387 -5.94 -28.45 0.14
N ALA A 388 -5.60 -28.10 -1.10
CA ALA A 388 -4.95 -28.99 -2.06
C ALA A 388 -3.50 -29.34 -1.62
N PRO A 389 -3.04 -30.61 -1.78
CA PRO A 389 -1.87 -31.16 -1.07
C PRO A 389 -0.54 -30.42 -1.28
N ASN A 390 -0.31 -29.80 -2.46
CA ASN A 390 0.94 -29.10 -2.78
C ASN A 390 0.73 -27.60 -3.03
N ALA A 391 -0.44 -27.07 -2.65
CA ALA A 391 -0.73 -25.65 -2.82
C ALA A 391 0.12 -24.79 -1.86
N THR A 392 0.62 -23.67 -2.37
CA THR A 392 1.19 -22.58 -1.57
C THR A 392 0.07 -21.58 -1.26
N VAL A 393 -0.06 -21.18 -0.02
CA VAL A 393 -1.10 -20.24 0.43
C VAL A 393 -0.53 -18.83 0.47
N MET A 394 -1.22 -17.87 -0.18
CA MET A 394 -0.95 -16.45 -0.05
C MET A 394 -1.98 -15.83 0.88
N SER A 395 -1.54 -15.48 2.10
CA SER A 395 -2.44 -15.05 3.19
C SER A 395 -2.61 -13.53 3.19
N TRP A 396 -3.82 -13.05 2.83
CA TRP A 396 -4.12 -11.63 2.69
C TRP A 396 -5.14 -11.10 3.71
N ARG A 397 -6.09 -11.94 4.16
CA ARG A 397 -7.13 -11.59 5.15
C ARG A 397 -6.57 -11.56 6.59
N GLY A 398 -5.35 -11.05 6.77
CA GLY A 398 -4.58 -11.09 7.99
C GLY A 398 -3.60 -12.28 8.02
N GLU A 399 -3.11 -12.62 9.21
CA GLU A 399 -2.10 -13.67 9.36
C GLU A 399 -2.69 -15.07 9.62
N VAL A 400 -3.99 -15.15 9.93
CA VAL A 400 -4.62 -16.40 10.40
C VAL A 400 -4.53 -17.52 9.37
N GLY A 401 -4.84 -17.23 8.10
CA GLY A 401 -4.74 -18.23 7.01
C GLY A 401 -3.31 -18.74 6.83
N GLY A 402 -2.32 -17.85 6.90
CA GLY A 402 -0.91 -18.22 6.81
C GLY A 402 -0.44 -19.08 7.99
N ILE A 403 -0.88 -18.75 9.20
CA ILE A 403 -0.59 -19.53 10.41
C ILE A 403 -1.20 -20.95 10.29
N GLU A 404 -2.44 -21.06 9.83
CA GLU A 404 -3.11 -22.34 9.61
C GLU A 404 -2.37 -23.20 8.57
N ALA A 405 -2.06 -22.62 7.41
CA ALA A 405 -1.32 -23.31 6.35
C ALA A 405 0.08 -23.76 6.79
N ALA A 406 0.83 -22.93 7.53
CA ALA A 406 2.15 -23.27 8.05
C ALA A 406 2.09 -24.45 9.04
N LYS A 407 1.08 -24.49 9.94
CA LYS A 407 0.84 -25.62 10.83
C LYS A 407 0.47 -26.91 10.08
N MET A 408 -0.18 -26.78 8.93
CA MET A 408 -0.45 -27.89 8.00
C MET A 408 0.78 -28.26 7.14
N LYS A 409 1.92 -27.60 7.32
CA LYS A 409 3.20 -27.77 6.60
C LYS A 409 3.12 -27.42 5.11
N HIS A 410 2.26 -26.46 4.76
CA HIS A 410 2.22 -25.86 3.43
C HIS A 410 3.12 -24.62 3.38
N LYS A 411 3.73 -24.36 2.21
CA LYS A 411 4.44 -23.11 1.98
C LYS A 411 3.47 -21.93 2.04
N VAL A 412 3.91 -20.84 2.63
CA VAL A 412 3.12 -19.64 2.83
C VAL A 412 3.87 -18.41 2.36
N ILE A 413 3.16 -17.51 1.70
CA ILE A 413 3.59 -16.15 1.40
C ILE A 413 2.66 -15.21 2.18
N MET A 414 3.25 -14.42 3.09
CA MET A 414 2.48 -13.51 3.93
C MET A 414 2.21 -12.19 3.20
N THR A 415 0.94 -11.81 3.08
CA THR A 415 0.51 -10.57 2.41
C THR A 415 -0.66 -9.88 3.12
N PRO A 416 -0.68 -9.83 4.49
CA PRO A 416 -1.82 -9.26 5.20
C PRO A 416 -2.08 -7.80 4.80
N GLY A 417 -3.34 -7.46 4.55
CA GLY A 417 -3.75 -6.15 4.03
C GLY A 417 -3.27 -4.97 4.87
N ASP A 418 -3.24 -5.12 6.19
CA ASP A 418 -2.81 -4.08 7.13
C ASP A 418 -1.33 -3.67 7.01
N TYR A 419 -0.49 -4.46 6.31
CA TYR A 419 0.94 -4.21 6.16
C TYR A 419 1.45 -4.28 4.73
N CYS A 420 0.73 -4.98 3.83
CA CYS A 420 1.22 -5.35 2.51
C CYS A 420 0.45 -4.72 1.35
N TYR A 421 -0.76 -4.15 1.59
CA TYR A 421 -1.59 -3.58 0.53
C TYR A 421 -1.22 -2.13 0.28
N ILE A 422 -0.23 -1.93 -0.58
CA ILE A 422 0.28 -0.60 -0.92
C ILE A 422 -0.58 0.16 -1.94
N ASP A 423 -1.79 -0.29 -2.19
CA ASP A 423 -2.89 0.41 -2.85
C ASP A 423 -3.79 1.19 -1.88
N HIS A 424 -3.62 0.99 -0.56
CA HIS A 424 -4.23 1.81 0.49
C HIS A 424 -3.67 3.23 0.52
N TYR A 425 -4.43 4.18 1.09
CA TYR A 425 -3.93 5.54 1.32
C TYR A 425 -2.65 5.53 2.17
N GLN A 426 -1.66 6.34 1.78
CA GLN A 426 -0.41 6.49 2.52
C GLN A 426 -0.26 7.88 3.18
N GLU A 427 -1.18 8.77 2.89
CA GLU A 427 -1.30 10.11 3.45
C GLU A 427 -2.78 10.44 3.71
N ASP A 428 -3.10 11.65 4.16
CA ASP A 428 -4.48 12.04 4.49
C ASP A 428 -5.36 11.99 3.20
N PRO A 429 -6.42 11.17 3.16
CA PRO A 429 -7.30 11.06 1.99
C PRO A 429 -7.96 12.35 1.54
N GLU A 430 -8.05 13.36 2.40
CA GLU A 430 -8.56 14.69 2.02
C GLU A 430 -7.67 15.35 0.97
N HIS A 431 -6.37 15.04 0.97
CA HIS A 431 -5.37 15.63 0.09
C HIS A 431 -4.76 14.63 -0.89
N ALA A 432 -4.90 13.33 -0.63
CA ALA A 432 -4.36 12.25 -1.45
C ALA A 432 -5.14 12.05 -2.76
N PRO A 433 -4.49 11.56 -3.82
CA PRO A 433 -5.19 10.98 -4.96
C PRO A 433 -6.05 9.79 -4.54
N LEU A 434 -7.12 9.51 -5.29
CA LEU A 434 -8.08 8.45 -5.00
C LEU A 434 -7.40 7.07 -4.87
N ALA A 435 -7.58 6.40 -3.73
CA ALA A 435 -7.19 5.03 -3.48
C ALA A 435 -8.40 4.17 -3.08
N ILE A 436 -8.20 2.86 -2.86
CA ILE A 436 -9.29 1.93 -2.53
C ILE A 436 -9.92 2.20 -1.15
N GLY A 437 -9.23 2.89 -0.28
CA GLY A 437 -9.61 3.12 1.11
C GLY A 437 -8.51 2.70 2.07
N SER A 438 -8.85 2.49 3.34
CA SER A 438 -7.92 2.13 4.41
C SER A 438 -6.71 3.08 4.52
N TYR A 439 -5.80 2.83 5.44
CA TYR A 439 -4.63 3.67 5.63
C TYR A 439 -3.40 2.82 5.97
N LEU A 440 -2.41 2.88 5.12
CA LEU A 440 -1.15 2.15 5.29
C LEU A 440 0.04 3.08 5.09
N PRO A 441 0.49 3.80 6.14
CA PRO A 441 1.64 4.68 6.07
C PRO A 441 2.96 3.89 5.96
N LEU A 442 4.02 4.58 5.55
CA LEU A 442 5.37 4.02 5.37
C LEU A 442 5.88 3.22 6.57
N ASP A 443 5.71 3.77 7.78
CA ASP A 443 6.22 3.17 9.01
C ASP A 443 5.48 1.88 9.39
N SER A 444 4.20 1.75 9.04
CA SER A 444 3.44 0.51 9.23
C SER A 444 3.95 -0.61 8.33
N VAL A 445 4.26 -0.32 7.06
CA VAL A 445 4.91 -1.30 6.17
C VAL A 445 6.27 -1.72 6.73
N TYR A 446 7.08 -0.74 7.18
CA TYR A 446 8.40 -1.02 7.74
C TYR A 446 8.35 -1.85 9.03
N ALA A 447 7.35 -1.60 9.88
CA ALA A 447 7.19 -2.31 11.16
C ALA A 447 6.85 -3.80 11.01
N TYR A 448 6.33 -4.20 9.85
CA TYR A 448 5.86 -5.57 9.63
C TYR A 448 6.96 -6.63 9.85
N ASN A 449 6.58 -7.74 10.51
CA ASN A 449 7.37 -8.95 10.63
C ASN A 449 6.59 -10.16 10.09
N PRO A 450 6.95 -10.72 8.93
CA PRO A 450 6.23 -11.82 8.31
C PRO A 450 6.26 -13.17 9.06
N LEU A 451 6.97 -13.25 10.17
CA LEU A 451 7.05 -14.46 11.00
C LEU A 451 6.20 -14.29 12.28
N PRO A 452 4.95 -14.77 12.32
CA PRO A 452 4.10 -14.67 13.50
C PRO A 452 4.73 -15.37 14.73
N GLU A 453 4.69 -14.69 15.88
CA GLU A 453 5.22 -15.23 17.15
C GLU A 453 4.45 -16.46 17.64
N SER A 454 3.22 -16.67 17.18
CA SER A 454 2.40 -17.83 17.50
C SER A 454 2.84 -19.13 16.83
N LEU A 455 3.78 -19.06 15.86
CA LEU A 455 4.37 -20.23 15.21
C LEU A 455 5.66 -20.65 15.87
N THR A 456 5.86 -21.95 16.02
CA THR A 456 7.16 -22.52 16.42
C THR A 456 8.22 -22.28 15.35
N PRO A 457 9.55 -22.30 15.70
CA PRO A 457 10.62 -22.16 14.71
C PRO A 457 10.56 -23.20 13.56
N GLU A 458 10.02 -24.39 13.81
CA GLU A 458 9.84 -25.42 12.78
C GLU A 458 8.67 -25.06 11.84
N GLU A 459 7.57 -24.49 12.35
CA GLU A 459 6.44 -24.03 11.54
C GLU A 459 6.79 -22.76 10.76
N GLN A 460 7.57 -21.84 11.33
CA GLN A 460 8.05 -20.62 10.64
C GLN A 460 8.85 -20.94 9.38
N LYS A 461 9.48 -22.12 9.25
CA LYS A 461 10.20 -22.53 8.02
C LYS A 461 9.29 -22.67 6.80
N TYR A 462 7.98 -22.79 6.99
CA TYR A 462 7.01 -22.84 5.92
C TYR A 462 6.65 -21.44 5.38
N ILE A 463 6.94 -20.36 6.13
CA ILE A 463 6.82 -18.99 5.65
C ILE A 463 8.02 -18.70 4.73
N ILE A 464 7.80 -18.76 3.42
CA ILE A 464 8.89 -18.60 2.45
C ILE A 464 9.21 -17.14 2.13
N GLY A 465 8.37 -16.22 2.56
CA GLY A 465 8.55 -14.78 2.40
C GLY A 465 7.26 -13.97 2.46
N THR A 466 7.33 -12.75 1.94
CA THR A 466 6.21 -11.81 1.89
C THR A 466 6.20 -11.03 0.58
N GLN A 467 5.07 -10.40 0.27
CA GLN A 467 4.85 -9.63 -0.94
C GLN A 467 4.07 -8.35 -0.63
N ALA A 468 4.43 -7.24 -1.27
CA ALA A 468 3.60 -6.05 -1.33
C ALA A 468 2.60 -6.18 -2.49
N ASN A 469 1.33 -5.93 -2.25
CA ASN A 469 0.27 -5.98 -3.24
C ASN A 469 -0.14 -4.56 -3.64
N LEU A 470 -0.16 -4.29 -4.95
CA LEU A 470 -0.62 -3.05 -5.52
C LEU A 470 -1.77 -3.34 -6.48
N TRP A 471 -2.99 -3.36 -5.93
CA TRP A 471 -4.21 -3.53 -6.70
C TRP A 471 -4.50 -2.33 -7.59
N GLY A 472 -5.14 -2.59 -8.71
CA GLY A 472 -5.22 -1.67 -9.85
C GLY A 472 -6.51 -0.90 -10.00
N GLU A 473 -7.52 -1.08 -9.13
CA GLU A 473 -8.87 -0.54 -9.28
C GLU A 473 -8.89 0.96 -9.58
N TYR A 474 -8.03 1.70 -8.89
CA TYR A 474 -7.94 3.17 -9.01
C TYR A 474 -6.59 3.64 -9.58
N VAL A 475 -5.66 2.73 -9.86
CA VAL A 475 -4.30 3.03 -10.36
C VAL A 475 -4.30 3.04 -11.88
N GLN A 476 -4.71 4.15 -12.49
CA GLN A 476 -4.92 4.27 -13.92
C GLN A 476 -3.66 4.58 -14.74
N THR A 477 -2.60 5.12 -14.14
CA THR A 477 -1.41 5.60 -14.84
C THR A 477 -0.12 5.04 -14.26
N ALA A 478 0.96 5.04 -15.06
CA ALA A 478 2.29 4.64 -14.61
C ALA A 478 2.81 5.53 -13.46
N ASP A 479 2.60 6.85 -13.57
CA ASP A 479 3.02 7.81 -12.53
C ASP A 479 2.30 7.54 -11.22
N TYR A 480 1.00 7.19 -11.28
CA TYR A 480 0.24 6.87 -10.09
C TYR A 480 0.64 5.51 -9.50
N LEU A 481 1.00 4.53 -10.34
CA LEU A 481 1.57 3.26 -9.87
C LEU A 481 2.88 3.50 -9.09
N GLU A 482 3.77 4.37 -9.59
CA GLU A 482 5.00 4.74 -8.89
C GLU A 482 4.74 5.49 -7.58
N TYR A 483 3.77 6.43 -7.57
CA TYR A 483 3.35 7.15 -6.38
C TYR A 483 2.85 6.17 -5.29
N MET A 484 2.03 5.20 -5.64
CA MET A 484 1.52 4.23 -4.68
C MET A 484 2.62 3.28 -4.18
N ALA A 485 3.53 2.88 -5.06
CA ALA A 485 4.60 1.94 -4.74
C ALA A 485 5.69 2.56 -3.86
N TYR A 486 6.16 3.77 -4.16
CA TYR A 486 7.33 4.37 -3.51
C TYR A 486 6.95 5.52 -2.59
N PRO A 487 7.54 5.58 -1.36
CA PRO A 487 8.67 4.78 -0.85
C PRO A 487 8.30 3.45 -0.18
N ARG A 488 7.01 3.05 -0.05
CA ARG A 488 6.58 1.87 0.72
C ARG A 488 7.20 0.55 0.23
N LEU A 489 7.43 0.42 -1.08
CA LEU A 489 8.08 -0.76 -1.63
C LEU A 489 9.56 -0.88 -1.19
N MET A 490 10.22 0.25 -0.87
CA MET A 490 11.57 0.24 -0.29
C MET A 490 11.56 -0.26 1.16
N ALA A 491 10.55 0.13 1.94
CA ALA A 491 10.33 -0.39 3.29
C ALA A 491 10.06 -1.91 3.25
N MET A 492 9.20 -2.36 2.34
CA MET A 492 8.93 -3.79 2.14
C MET A 492 10.19 -4.55 1.72
N ALA A 493 11.03 -3.98 0.85
CA ALA A 493 12.29 -4.60 0.44
C ALA A 493 13.21 -4.85 1.64
N GLU A 494 13.25 -3.94 2.62
CA GLU A 494 14.02 -4.13 3.84
C GLU A 494 13.39 -5.17 4.78
N VAL A 495 12.07 -5.21 4.90
CA VAL A 495 11.35 -6.29 5.61
C VAL A 495 11.68 -7.67 5.03
N GLN A 496 11.80 -7.76 3.72
CA GLN A 496 12.07 -9.02 3.00
C GLN A 496 13.54 -9.45 3.05
N TRP A 497 14.46 -8.50 3.18
CA TRP A 497 15.89 -8.75 3.06
C TRP A 497 16.61 -8.81 4.39
N THR A 498 16.36 -7.83 5.26
CA THR A 498 17.12 -7.59 6.49
C THR A 498 16.57 -8.37 7.67
N ASP A 499 17.42 -8.93 8.52
CA ASP A 499 17.02 -9.60 9.76
C ASP A 499 16.21 -8.64 10.65
N ALA A 500 15.13 -9.14 11.27
CA ALA A 500 14.18 -8.31 12.01
C ALA A 500 14.83 -7.48 13.14
N GLU A 501 15.79 -8.09 13.87
CA GLU A 501 16.48 -7.45 14.98
C GLU A 501 17.45 -6.34 14.56
N LYS A 502 17.72 -6.19 13.27
CA LYS A 502 18.59 -5.13 12.70
C LYS A 502 17.82 -3.96 12.13
N LYS A 503 16.51 -4.07 12.06
CA LYS A 503 15.67 -2.99 11.55
C LYS A 503 15.58 -1.84 12.57
N ASP A 504 15.81 -0.62 12.10
CA ASP A 504 15.65 0.63 12.85
C ASP A 504 14.99 1.67 11.94
N VAL A 505 13.78 2.10 12.31
CA VAL A 505 12.98 3.02 11.50
C VAL A 505 13.66 4.39 11.35
N ASN A 506 14.31 4.89 12.40
CA ASN A 506 15.00 6.19 12.35
C ASN A 506 16.23 6.14 11.44
N ASP A 507 16.96 5.02 11.46
CA ASP A 507 18.07 4.79 10.53
C ASP A 507 17.56 4.60 9.10
N PHE A 508 16.45 3.86 8.91
CA PHE A 508 15.79 3.74 7.61
C PHE A 508 15.39 5.10 7.02
N HIS A 509 14.79 5.99 7.82
CA HIS A 509 14.44 7.35 7.39
C HIS A 509 15.67 8.16 6.93
N LYS A 510 16.82 8.05 7.63
CA LYS A 510 18.07 8.72 7.20
C LYS A 510 18.53 8.21 5.84
N ARG A 511 18.56 6.90 5.64
CA ARG A 511 18.95 6.28 4.38
C ARG A 511 17.97 6.60 3.26
N LEU A 512 16.66 6.64 3.57
CA LEU A 512 15.60 6.97 2.63
C LEU A 512 15.76 8.39 2.06
N LYS A 513 16.17 9.36 2.90
CA LYS A 513 16.46 10.74 2.47
C LYS A 513 17.46 10.76 1.31
N THR A 514 18.55 9.96 1.39
CA THR A 514 19.54 9.83 0.31
C THR A 514 18.95 9.11 -0.91
N GLN A 515 18.13 8.09 -0.72
CA GLN A 515 17.54 7.33 -1.81
C GLN A 515 16.49 8.14 -2.61
N PHE A 516 15.83 9.12 -2.01
CA PHE A 516 14.97 10.05 -2.77
C PHE A 516 15.70 10.80 -3.87
N ALA A 517 16.98 11.19 -3.65
CA ALA A 517 17.79 11.82 -4.70
C ALA A 517 18.00 10.88 -5.90
N TRP A 518 18.15 9.58 -5.66
CA TRP A 518 18.22 8.57 -6.73
C TRP A 518 16.87 8.39 -7.45
N LEU A 519 15.75 8.34 -6.71
CA LEU A 519 14.40 8.28 -7.30
C LEU A 519 14.15 9.50 -8.20
N ASP A 520 14.54 10.70 -7.74
CA ASP A 520 14.42 11.95 -8.51
C ASP A 520 15.25 11.91 -9.81
N LYS A 521 16.51 11.46 -9.73
CA LYS A 521 17.36 11.29 -10.90
C LYS A 521 16.76 10.31 -11.91
N LYS A 522 16.08 9.28 -11.43
CA LYS A 522 15.38 8.29 -12.27
C LYS A 522 14.00 8.77 -12.76
N GLY A 523 13.57 9.97 -12.36
CA GLY A 523 12.24 10.49 -12.68
C GLY A 523 11.11 9.61 -12.14
N VAL A 524 11.27 9.08 -10.92
CA VAL A 524 10.24 8.27 -10.25
C VAL A 524 9.25 9.19 -9.55
N HIS A 525 7.98 9.02 -9.82
CA HIS A 525 6.89 9.79 -9.23
C HIS A 525 6.53 9.28 -7.82
N ALA A 526 7.51 9.21 -6.90
CA ALA A 526 7.29 8.74 -5.54
C ALA A 526 6.44 9.70 -4.71
N CYS A 527 5.63 9.17 -3.80
CA CYS A 527 4.91 9.96 -2.80
C CYS A 527 5.88 10.78 -1.94
N ARG A 528 5.53 12.02 -1.64
CA ARG A 528 6.38 13.00 -0.93
C ARG A 528 5.96 13.25 0.51
N ASN A 529 5.00 12.51 1.05
CA ASN A 529 4.56 12.66 2.44
C ASN A 529 5.71 12.50 3.46
N PHE A 530 6.78 11.81 3.08
CA PHE A 530 8.03 11.79 3.86
C PHE A 530 8.57 13.20 4.19
N TYR A 531 8.33 14.18 3.31
CA TYR A 531 8.71 15.57 3.45
C TYR A 531 7.53 16.48 3.82
N GLU A 532 6.48 15.94 4.40
CA GLU A 532 5.32 16.71 4.83
C GLU A 532 5.19 16.76 6.34
N ALA A 533 4.43 17.73 6.82
CA ALA A 533 4.11 17.82 8.23
C ALA A 533 2.83 17.04 8.53
N GLU A 534 2.89 16.16 9.51
CA GLU A 534 1.74 15.47 10.10
C GLU A 534 1.22 16.28 11.30
N PHE A 535 -0.11 16.29 11.46
CA PHE A 535 -0.79 17.06 12.48
C PHE A 535 -1.45 16.12 13.50
N GLY A 536 -0.98 16.08 14.72
CA GLY A 536 -1.59 15.35 15.83
C GLY A 536 -2.21 16.29 16.85
N GLY A 537 -3.55 16.33 16.92
CA GLY A 537 -4.28 17.12 17.92
C GLY A 537 -4.73 16.26 19.09
N ALA A 538 -4.65 16.77 20.31
CA ALA A 538 -5.17 16.11 21.51
C ALA A 538 -5.46 17.11 22.64
N TRP A 539 -6.43 16.77 23.49
CA TRP A 539 -6.71 17.53 24.70
C TRP A 539 -5.64 17.25 25.77
N ASN A 540 -5.00 18.30 26.27
CA ASN A 540 -4.06 18.24 27.40
C ASN A 540 -4.79 18.47 28.71
N ASN A 541 -5.18 17.40 29.40
CA ASN A 541 -5.89 17.50 30.70
C ASN A 541 -5.11 18.23 31.78
N ALA A 542 -3.77 18.21 31.77
CA ALA A 542 -2.95 18.88 32.79
C ALA A 542 -2.95 20.39 32.62
N GLN A 543 -3.07 20.88 31.40
CA GLN A 543 -3.07 22.30 31.06
C GLN A 543 -4.48 22.84 30.72
N ASN A 544 -5.47 21.95 30.60
CA ASN A 544 -6.84 22.26 30.20
C ASN A 544 -6.90 23.03 28.87
N VAL A 545 -6.19 22.51 27.84
CA VAL A 545 -6.07 23.15 26.54
C VAL A 545 -5.94 22.09 25.44
N TYR A 546 -6.41 22.38 24.24
CA TYR A 546 -6.18 21.57 23.09
C TYR A 546 -4.80 21.87 22.49
N GLU A 547 -3.97 20.85 22.32
CA GLU A 547 -2.61 20.98 21.79
C GLU A 547 -2.45 20.26 20.45
N VAL A 548 -1.82 20.94 19.50
CA VAL A 548 -1.43 20.34 18.23
C VAL A 548 0.08 20.15 18.20
N LYS A 549 0.52 18.91 17.92
CA LYS A 549 1.91 18.54 17.72
C LYS A 549 2.14 18.32 16.23
N LEU A 550 3.23 18.89 15.72
CA LEU A 550 3.69 18.67 14.35
C LEU A 550 4.87 17.73 14.36
N LYS A 551 4.88 16.77 13.45
CA LYS A 551 6.01 15.87 13.19
C LYS A 551 6.22 15.68 11.70
N THR A 552 7.38 15.19 11.30
CA THR A 552 7.70 14.77 9.93
C THR A 552 8.56 13.52 9.99
N LEU A 553 8.48 12.69 8.96
CA LEU A 553 9.32 11.49 8.83
C LEU A 553 10.77 11.86 8.43
N CYS A 554 10.98 13.04 7.84
CA CYS A 554 12.30 13.48 7.39
C CYS A 554 13.20 13.85 8.57
N PRO A 555 14.30 13.13 8.82
CA PRO A 555 15.23 13.45 9.91
C PRO A 555 15.90 14.81 9.71
N ASP A 556 16.15 15.50 10.83
CA ASP A 556 16.86 16.78 10.88
C ASP A 556 16.18 17.90 10.08
N ALA A 557 14.91 17.74 9.75
CA ALA A 557 14.14 18.76 9.05
C ALA A 557 13.53 19.78 10.01
N GLU A 558 13.44 21.03 9.57
CA GLU A 558 12.74 22.10 10.25
C GLU A 558 11.29 22.13 9.79
N ILE A 559 10.32 22.11 10.71
CA ILE A 559 8.91 22.38 10.41
C ILE A 559 8.64 23.86 10.67
N ARG A 560 8.00 24.53 9.70
CA ARG A 560 7.48 25.89 9.87
C ARG A 560 6.00 25.90 9.66
N TYR A 561 5.28 26.78 10.41
CA TYR A 561 3.83 26.84 10.41
C TYR A 561 3.26 28.23 10.59
N ALA A 562 1.99 28.41 10.24
CA ALA A 562 1.17 29.56 10.57
C ALA A 562 -0.26 29.13 10.91
N LEU A 563 -0.97 29.97 11.66
CA LEU A 563 -2.39 29.81 12.01
C LEU A 563 -3.23 30.69 11.07
N ASP A 564 -4.30 30.12 10.52
CA ASP A 564 -5.28 30.78 9.64
C ASP A 564 -4.64 31.55 8.46
N CYS A 565 -3.49 31.07 7.98
CA CYS A 565 -2.73 31.77 6.95
C CYS A 565 -1.87 30.81 6.11
N ALA A 566 -2.17 30.74 4.81
CA ALA A 566 -1.41 29.95 3.83
C ALA A 566 -0.14 30.65 3.31
N ASP A 567 0.09 31.92 3.65
CA ASP A 567 1.26 32.69 3.17
C ASP A 567 2.53 32.21 3.88
N GLU A 568 3.38 31.49 3.14
CA GLU A 568 4.65 30.92 3.59
C GLU A 568 5.58 31.95 4.22
N SER A 569 5.51 33.21 3.78
CA SER A 569 6.33 34.31 4.34
C SER A 569 6.04 34.61 5.80
N ARG A 570 4.88 34.15 6.31
CA ARG A 570 4.43 34.30 7.69
C ARG A 570 4.66 33.06 8.55
N PHE A 571 5.24 32.01 7.98
CA PHE A 571 5.50 30.79 8.72
C PHE A 571 6.64 30.99 9.72
N LYS A 572 6.42 30.49 10.95
CA LYS A 572 7.41 30.50 12.03
C LYS A 572 7.87 29.07 12.34
N THR A 573 9.10 28.92 12.82
CA THR A 573 9.67 27.63 13.20
C THR A 573 8.85 26.99 14.32
N TYR A 574 8.49 25.71 14.16
CA TYR A 574 7.84 24.89 15.17
C TYR A 574 8.88 24.41 16.18
N SER A 575 8.64 24.62 17.48
CA SER A 575 9.54 24.22 18.57
C SER A 575 8.84 23.61 19.77
N ALA A 576 7.52 23.74 19.86
CA ALA A 576 6.72 23.23 20.97
C ALA A 576 5.27 23.02 20.53
N PRO A 577 4.47 22.20 21.24
CA PRO A 577 3.06 22.02 20.96
C PRO A 577 2.31 23.36 20.86
N ILE A 578 1.36 23.44 19.94
CA ILE A 578 0.60 24.66 19.64
C ILE A 578 -0.73 24.57 20.38
N ALA A 579 -0.94 25.47 21.34
CA ALA A 579 -2.20 25.56 22.06
C ALA A 579 -3.27 26.25 21.21
N LEU A 580 -4.46 25.64 21.10
CA LEU A 580 -5.61 26.17 20.39
C LEU A 580 -6.79 26.35 21.39
N ASP A 581 -7.46 27.50 21.35
CA ASP A 581 -8.62 27.84 22.17
C ASP A 581 -9.92 28.02 21.37
N LYS A 582 -9.82 27.91 20.03
CA LYS A 582 -10.94 28.09 19.10
C LYS A 582 -10.69 27.32 17.81
N GLU A 583 -11.72 27.22 16.96
CA GLU A 583 -11.59 26.70 15.61
C GLU A 583 -10.46 27.44 14.88
N THR A 584 -9.46 26.67 14.39
CA THR A 584 -8.25 27.20 13.76
C THR A 584 -7.81 26.30 12.62
N GLU A 585 -7.39 26.89 11.51
CA GLU A 585 -6.74 26.19 10.42
C GLU A 585 -5.22 26.34 10.54
N LEU A 586 -4.50 25.24 10.62
CA LEU A 586 -3.07 25.21 10.80
C LEU A 586 -2.41 24.80 9.49
N TRP A 587 -1.48 25.63 9.00
CA TRP A 587 -0.71 25.43 7.78
C TRP A 587 0.73 25.15 8.15
N ALA A 588 1.36 24.16 7.49
CA ALA A 588 2.74 23.78 7.79
C ALA A 588 3.50 23.32 6.54
N ALA A 589 4.82 23.47 6.58
CA ALA A 589 5.74 22.96 5.57
C ALA A 589 7.06 22.52 6.19
N VAL A 590 7.75 21.61 5.50
CA VAL A 590 9.00 20.98 5.95
C VAL A 590 10.18 21.54 5.15
N TYR A 591 11.25 21.90 5.85
CA TYR A 591 12.46 22.50 5.27
C TYR A 591 13.70 21.69 5.64
N VAL A 592 14.57 21.48 4.67
CA VAL A 592 15.91 20.90 4.84
C VAL A 592 16.92 21.90 4.31
N ASP A 593 17.91 22.26 5.12
CA ASP A 593 18.93 23.28 4.77
C ASP A 593 18.31 24.61 4.28
N GLY A 594 17.18 24.98 4.89
CA GLY A 594 16.46 26.22 4.58
C GLY A 594 15.62 26.17 3.29
N LYS A 595 15.63 25.06 2.53
CA LYS A 595 14.83 24.85 1.32
C LYS A 595 13.60 24.01 1.65
N ARG A 596 12.40 24.44 1.19
CA ARG A 596 11.18 23.65 1.29
C ARG A 596 11.28 22.38 0.44
N MET A 597 10.96 21.24 1.03
CA MET A 597 11.09 19.93 0.39
C MET A 597 9.78 19.37 -0.18
N GLY A 598 8.70 19.47 0.56
CA GLY A 598 7.37 18.95 0.19
C GLY A 598 6.38 20.06 -0.16
N GLY A 599 5.09 19.71 -0.14
CA GLY A 599 3.96 20.61 -0.22
C GLY A 599 3.81 21.50 1.03
N ILE A 600 2.86 22.43 0.96
CA ILE A 600 2.31 23.04 2.17
C ILE A 600 1.08 22.22 2.53
N THR A 601 1.09 21.62 3.70
CA THR A 601 -0.03 20.85 4.24
C THR A 601 -0.84 21.70 5.20
N HIS A 602 -2.12 21.41 5.37
CA HIS A 602 -2.96 22.09 6.32
C HIS A 602 -3.99 21.16 6.95
N LYS A 603 -4.43 21.51 8.16
CA LYS A 603 -5.53 20.82 8.83
C LYS A 603 -6.32 21.80 9.67
N ARG A 604 -7.65 21.66 9.64
CA ARG A 604 -8.57 22.46 10.43
C ARG A 604 -8.97 21.71 11.69
N PHE A 605 -8.82 22.36 12.83
CA PHE A 605 -9.21 21.87 14.14
C PHE A 605 -10.46 22.62 14.60
N ALA A 606 -11.55 21.90 14.85
CA ALA A 606 -12.84 22.42 15.24
C ALA A 606 -12.94 22.62 16.78
N VAL A 607 -11.91 23.21 17.39
CA VAL A 607 -11.85 23.39 18.85
C VAL A 607 -13.05 24.21 19.36
N ASN A 608 -13.76 23.63 20.30
CA ASN A 608 -15.02 24.14 20.85
C ASN A 608 -15.19 23.67 22.32
N LYS A 609 -16.33 24.01 22.96
CA LYS A 609 -16.56 23.67 24.40
C LYS A 609 -16.70 22.17 24.68
N ALA A 610 -16.97 21.34 23.66
CA ALA A 610 -17.03 19.87 23.81
C ALA A 610 -15.67 19.20 23.59
N THR A 611 -14.70 19.91 23.00
CA THR A 611 -13.42 19.30 22.62
C THR A 611 -12.69 18.75 23.84
N GLY A 612 -12.31 17.46 23.79
CA GLY A 612 -11.66 16.73 24.89
C GLY A 612 -12.58 16.35 26.06
N CYS A 613 -13.88 16.60 25.94
CA CYS A 613 -14.85 16.20 26.94
C CYS A 613 -15.17 14.71 26.88
N GLU A 614 -15.30 14.07 28.01
CA GLU A 614 -15.81 12.70 28.11
C GLU A 614 -17.28 12.65 27.69
N TYR A 615 -17.64 11.59 26.98
CA TYR A 615 -19.02 11.31 26.60
C TYR A 615 -19.36 9.82 26.75
N THR A 616 -20.64 9.53 26.78
CA THR A 616 -21.16 8.16 26.73
C THR A 616 -22.25 8.05 25.66
N CYS A 617 -22.27 6.91 24.95
CA CYS A 617 -23.28 6.61 23.94
C CYS A 617 -24.18 5.45 24.38
N SER A 618 -25.48 5.59 24.15
CA SER A 618 -26.45 4.54 24.32
C SER A 618 -27.38 4.46 23.09
N PRO A 619 -27.27 3.40 22.27
CA PRO A 619 -26.35 2.26 22.36
C PRO A 619 -24.88 2.65 22.13
N LYS A 620 -23.96 1.77 22.45
CA LYS A 620 -22.54 1.93 22.11
C LYS A 620 -22.36 1.96 20.60
N ALA A 621 -21.27 2.57 20.14
CA ALA A 621 -20.86 2.53 18.76
C ALA A 621 -20.76 1.09 18.23
N ALA A 622 -21.15 0.89 16.99
CA ALA A 622 -21.00 -0.37 16.28
C ALA A 622 -19.57 -0.50 15.74
N TRP A 623 -18.99 0.62 15.31
CA TRP A 623 -17.60 0.74 14.88
C TRP A 623 -17.07 2.17 15.14
N GLU A 624 -15.77 2.26 15.37
CA GLU A 624 -15.01 3.49 15.59
C GLU A 624 -13.59 3.24 15.06
N ASN A 625 -13.13 4.03 14.12
CA ASN A 625 -11.91 3.73 13.37
C ASN A 625 -10.66 4.42 13.93
N MET A 626 -10.80 5.52 14.68
CA MET A 626 -9.70 6.26 15.29
C MET A 626 -10.15 6.90 16.60
N HIS A 627 -9.21 7.19 17.49
CA HIS A 627 -9.43 7.94 18.73
C HIS A 627 -10.47 7.31 19.69
N GLU A 628 -10.36 6.01 19.94
CA GLU A 628 -11.26 5.25 20.80
C GLU A 628 -11.61 6.02 22.09
N GLY A 629 -12.92 6.25 22.27
CA GLY A 629 -13.46 6.96 23.43
C GLY A 629 -13.52 8.49 23.31
N TYR A 630 -13.01 9.11 22.26
CA TYR A 630 -13.02 10.56 22.04
C TYR A 630 -13.42 10.99 20.63
N ALA A 631 -13.71 10.08 19.73
CA ALA A 631 -13.95 10.36 18.31
C ALA A 631 -15.06 11.40 18.03
N LEU A 632 -15.99 11.63 18.96
CA LEU A 632 -17.03 12.65 18.80
C LEU A 632 -16.66 14.00 19.44
N THR A 633 -15.50 14.13 20.09
CA THR A 633 -15.03 15.32 20.79
C THR A 633 -13.54 15.57 20.63
N ASP A 634 -12.93 15.02 19.57
CA ASP A 634 -11.48 15.12 19.31
C ASP A 634 -11.06 16.40 18.56
N GLY A 635 -12.02 17.25 18.21
CA GLY A 635 -11.78 18.48 17.45
C GLY A 635 -11.57 18.27 15.96
N LEU A 636 -11.85 17.07 15.42
CA LEU A 636 -11.65 16.75 14.02
C LEU A 636 -12.96 16.45 13.30
N ARG A 637 -13.17 17.07 12.13
CA ARG A 637 -14.33 16.79 11.28
C ARG A 637 -14.02 15.67 10.30
N GLY A 638 -14.96 14.76 10.12
CA GLY A 638 -14.86 13.65 9.17
C GLY A 638 -14.93 14.11 7.71
N PHE A 639 -14.12 13.47 6.87
CA PHE A 639 -14.17 13.64 5.43
C PHE A 639 -15.19 12.65 4.84
N SER A 640 -16.10 13.10 3.96
CA SER A 640 -17.22 12.28 3.47
C SER A 640 -16.79 11.06 2.64
N LYS A 641 -15.60 11.10 2.07
CA LYS A 641 -15.03 10.04 1.22
C LYS A 641 -14.13 9.07 1.99
N ASP A 642 -13.96 9.27 3.30
CA ASP A 642 -13.20 8.40 4.19
C ASP A 642 -13.95 8.22 5.51
N THR A 643 -13.86 7.05 6.13
CA THR A 643 -14.56 6.76 7.39
C THR A 643 -13.68 6.86 8.63
N ARG A 644 -12.41 7.24 8.53
CA ARG A 644 -11.46 7.27 9.66
C ARG A 644 -11.87 8.15 10.83
N TYR A 645 -12.50 9.28 10.57
CA TYR A 645 -12.97 10.22 11.60
C TYR A 645 -14.48 10.15 11.82
N TRP A 646 -15.06 8.95 11.64
CA TRP A 646 -16.47 8.70 11.83
C TRP A 646 -16.70 7.57 12.82
N THR A 647 -17.81 7.70 13.57
CA THR A 647 -18.30 6.68 14.51
C THR A 647 -19.67 6.22 14.05
N GLY A 648 -19.85 4.91 13.85
CA GLY A 648 -21.05 4.30 13.30
C GLY A 648 -21.97 3.70 14.35
N PHE A 649 -23.29 3.80 14.12
CA PHE A 649 -24.35 3.31 14.98
C PHE A 649 -25.43 2.57 14.19
N ASN A 650 -25.74 1.33 14.60
CA ASN A 650 -26.71 0.44 13.95
C ASN A 650 -28.13 0.54 14.54
N LYS A 651 -28.40 1.54 15.36
CA LYS A 651 -29.73 1.76 15.96
C LYS A 651 -30.30 3.11 15.57
N ASP A 652 -31.62 3.14 15.35
CA ASP A 652 -32.34 4.34 14.90
C ASP A 652 -32.37 5.46 15.97
N THR A 653 -32.25 5.14 17.24
CA THR A 653 -32.23 6.14 18.33
C THR A 653 -30.92 6.03 19.10
N LEU A 654 -30.21 7.16 19.18
CA LEU A 654 -28.96 7.30 19.89
C LEU A 654 -29.06 8.40 20.93
N GLN A 655 -28.63 8.14 22.16
CA GLN A 655 -28.41 9.14 23.20
C GLN A 655 -26.90 9.30 23.40
N ILE A 656 -26.46 10.55 23.44
CA ILE A 656 -25.07 10.94 23.74
C ILE A 656 -25.09 11.88 24.93
N ASP A 657 -24.44 11.52 26.01
CA ASP A 657 -24.27 12.32 27.21
C ASP A 657 -22.85 12.83 27.30
N ILE A 658 -22.67 14.16 27.33
CA ILE A 658 -21.37 14.85 27.32
C ILE A 658 -21.21 15.59 28.65
N SER A 659 -20.05 15.40 29.31
CA SER A 659 -19.67 16.11 30.53
C SER A 659 -18.69 17.24 30.16
N LEU A 660 -19.17 18.49 30.12
CA LEU A 660 -18.32 19.63 29.80
C LEU A 660 -17.21 19.82 30.84
N HIS A 661 -16.08 20.41 30.49
CA HIS A 661 -14.96 20.65 31.41
C HIS A 661 -15.36 21.49 32.60
N GLU A 662 -16.24 22.47 32.40
CA GLU A 662 -16.81 23.35 33.45
C GLU A 662 -18.26 23.71 33.12
N ALA A 663 -19.00 24.19 34.14
CA ALA A 663 -20.31 24.76 33.91
C ALA A 663 -20.17 26.05 33.09
N THR A 664 -20.85 26.10 31.94
CA THR A 664 -20.71 27.19 30.97
C THR A 664 -22.05 27.53 30.31
N THR A 665 -22.15 28.71 29.74
CA THR A 665 -23.30 29.10 28.92
C THR A 665 -23.12 28.58 27.49
N ILE A 666 -24.16 27.94 26.93
CA ILE A 666 -24.17 27.45 25.56
C ILE A 666 -25.44 27.94 24.83
N SER A 667 -25.37 28.09 23.51
CA SER A 667 -26.47 28.55 22.67
C SER A 667 -26.59 27.84 21.35
N ARG A 668 -25.65 26.94 21.06
CA ARG A 668 -25.60 26.24 19.75
C ARG A 668 -24.89 24.91 19.88
N VAL A 669 -25.43 23.92 19.22
CA VAL A 669 -24.78 22.61 19.02
C VAL A 669 -24.74 22.30 17.52
N LYS A 670 -23.61 21.81 17.03
CA LYS A 670 -23.49 21.22 15.71
C LYS A 670 -23.08 19.77 15.82
N LEU A 671 -23.62 18.94 14.95
CA LEU A 671 -23.32 17.53 14.85
C LEU A 671 -23.13 17.17 13.38
N GLY A 672 -21.98 16.66 12.97
CA GLY A 672 -21.78 16.18 11.61
C GLY A 672 -22.39 14.80 11.44
N THR A 673 -23.14 14.60 10.34
CA THR A 673 -23.71 13.31 9.96
C THR A 673 -23.30 12.98 8.53
N LEU A 674 -23.12 11.68 8.23
CA LEU A 674 -22.64 11.20 6.94
C LEU A 674 -23.80 10.66 6.09
N TRP A 675 -23.80 11.08 4.83
CA TRP A 675 -24.61 10.47 3.80
C TRP A 675 -23.67 9.70 2.84
N ARG A 676 -23.77 8.38 2.81
CA ARG A 676 -23.12 7.48 1.84
C ARG A 676 -24.11 6.41 1.43
N THR A 677 -24.80 6.65 0.32
CA THR A 677 -25.93 5.83 -0.11
C THR A 677 -25.55 4.36 -0.32
N TRP A 678 -24.42 4.06 -0.95
CA TRP A 678 -23.95 2.69 -1.16
C TRP A 678 -23.68 1.90 0.13
N ASN A 679 -23.34 2.59 1.20
CA ASN A 679 -23.11 1.95 2.51
C ASN A 679 -24.37 1.95 3.40
N SER A 680 -25.53 2.34 2.85
CA SER A 680 -26.78 2.51 3.63
C SER A 680 -26.65 3.51 4.79
N MET A 681 -25.72 4.47 4.70
CA MET A 681 -25.51 5.52 5.70
C MET A 681 -26.36 6.75 5.36
N TRP A 682 -27.22 7.13 6.29
CA TRP A 682 -28.18 8.23 6.12
C TRP A 682 -28.06 9.26 7.24
N PRO A 683 -28.22 10.56 6.97
CA PRO A 683 -28.09 11.60 7.96
C PRO A 683 -29.21 11.54 9.02
N ALA A 684 -28.98 12.15 10.17
CA ALA A 684 -29.94 12.17 11.27
C ALA A 684 -31.21 12.94 10.90
N ARG A 685 -32.39 12.38 11.11
CA ARG A 685 -33.72 13.00 10.85
C ARG A 685 -34.23 13.90 11.98
N GLU A 686 -33.68 13.78 13.20
CA GLU A 686 -33.97 14.65 14.34
C GLU A 686 -32.76 14.71 15.27
N VAL A 687 -32.45 15.90 15.77
CA VAL A 687 -31.47 16.13 16.85
C VAL A 687 -32.12 16.96 17.93
N ARG A 688 -32.25 16.41 19.13
CA ARG A 688 -32.78 17.09 20.31
C ARG A 688 -31.61 17.37 21.26
N VAL A 689 -31.55 18.64 21.74
CA VAL A 689 -30.55 19.10 22.69
C VAL A 689 -31.21 19.28 24.05
N MET A 690 -30.60 18.68 25.06
CA MET A 690 -31.03 18.82 26.47
C MET A 690 -29.82 19.21 27.32
N VAL A 691 -30.05 19.98 28.35
CA VAL A 691 -29.01 20.48 29.28
C VAL A 691 -29.34 20.12 30.72
N SER A 692 -28.29 19.97 31.52
CA SER A 692 -28.39 19.69 32.95
C SER A 692 -27.23 20.33 33.70
N ASP A 693 -27.47 20.73 34.96
CA ASP A 693 -26.44 21.24 35.87
C ASP A 693 -25.83 20.10 36.73
N ASP A 694 -26.58 19.00 36.95
CA ASP A 694 -26.23 17.93 37.90
C ASP A 694 -26.03 16.54 37.20
N GLY A 695 -26.33 16.43 35.90
CA GLY A 695 -26.25 15.20 35.14
C GLY A 695 -27.42 14.21 35.35
N ASN A 696 -28.41 14.55 36.17
CA ASN A 696 -29.57 13.70 36.47
C ASN A 696 -30.84 14.26 35.86
N GLU A 697 -31.17 15.51 36.09
CA GLU A 697 -32.35 16.16 35.56
C GLU A 697 -32.00 16.96 34.30
N TYR A 698 -32.54 16.55 33.16
CA TYR A 698 -32.32 17.20 31.88
C TYR A 698 -33.56 17.95 31.39
N ARG A 699 -33.39 19.20 30.99
CA ARG A 699 -34.42 20.00 30.30
C ARG A 699 -34.11 20.11 28.81
N THR A 700 -35.11 19.93 27.96
CA THR A 700 -34.96 20.18 26.50
C THR A 700 -34.86 21.67 26.25
N VAL A 701 -33.82 22.08 25.51
CA VAL A 701 -33.62 23.47 25.08
C VAL A 701 -33.99 23.69 23.61
N ALA A 702 -33.79 22.66 22.73
CA ALA A 702 -34.20 22.74 21.35
C ALA A 702 -34.32 21.33 20.72
N CYS A 703 -35.04 21.31 19.59
CA CYS A 703 -35.16 20.15 18.72
C CYS A 703 -35.13 20.60 17.26
N LYS A 704 -34.30 19.96 16.45
CA LYS A 704 -34.15 20.25 15.02
C LYS A 704 -34.50 19.00 14.21
N LYS A 705 -35.37 19.19 13.20
CA LYS A 705 -35.63 18.19 12.14
C LYS A 705 -35.04 18.76 10.85
N PRO A 706 -33.85 18.30 10.44
CA PRO A 706 -33.24 18.81 9.21
C PRO A 706 -34.02 18.34 7.99
N GLU A 707 -34.02 19.17 6.96
CA GLU A 707 -34.52 18.81 5.63
C GLU A 707 -33.34 18.42 4.75
N TYR A 708 -33.45 17.32 4.02
CA TYR A 708 -32.43 16.80 3.13
C TYR A 708 -32.91 16.73 1.70
N ASP A 709 -32.02 17.05 0.78
CA ASP A 709 -32.25 16.79 -0.64
C ASP A 709 -31.86 15.35 -0.96
N PHE A 710 -32.83 14.44 -0.96
CA PHE A 710 -32.62 13.03 -1.27
C PHE A 710 -32.26 12.76 -2.74
N SER A 711 -32.18 13.79 -3.60
CA SER A 711 -31.63 13.68 -4.95
C SER A 711 -30.11 13.70 -5.00
N LEU A 712 -29.44 13.97 -3.87
CA LEU A 712 -27.98 13.97 -3.79
C LEU A 712 -27.43 12.60 -4.12
N THR A 713 -26.45 12.60 -5.02
CA THR A 713 -25.84 11.38 -5.57
C THR A 713 -24.40 11.18 -5.13
N GLU A 714 -23.82 12.10 -4.33
CA GLU A 714 -22.43 12.06 -3.89
C GLU A 714 -22.35 11.95 -2.37
N ALA A 715 -21.38 11.16 -1.88
CA ALA A 715 -21.07 11.06 -0.45
C ALA A 715 -20.83 12.47 0.14
N THR A 716 -21.60 12.83 1.17
CA THR A 716 -21.65 14.21 1.68
C THR A 716 -21.70 14.22 3.20
N ARG A 717 -20.92 15.10 3.82
CA ARG A 717 -21.03 15.44 5.24
C ARG A 717 -22.13 16.48 5.45
N PHE A 718 -23.12 16.17 6.28
CA PHE A 718 -24.22 17.09 6.66
C PHE A 718 -24.08 17.53 8.09
N PRO A 719 -23.71 18.79 8.38
CA PRO A 719 -23.74 19.33 9.72
C PRO A 719 -25.18 19.70 10.11
N VAL A 720 -25.69 19.12 11.18
CA VAL A 720 -26.95 19.49 11.81
C VAL A 720 -26.67 20.55 12.86
N GLU A 721 -27.06 21.79 12.60
CA GLU A 721 -26.91 22.90 13.54
C GLU A 721 -28.23 23.14 14.30
N VAL A 722 -28.18 23.12 15.63
CA VAL A 722 -29.30 23.40 16.55
C VAL A 722 -28.97 24.65 17.33
N LYS A 723 -29.72 25.73 17.14
CA LYS A 723 -29.60 27.01 17.85
C LYS A 723 -30.71 27.14 18.87
N PHE A 724 -30.42 27.74 20.01
CA PHE A 724 -31.36 27.98 21.13
C PHE A 724 -30.95 29.22 21.92
N GLU A 725 -31.82 29.67 22.80
CA GLU A 725 -31.50 30.75 23.75
C GLU A 725 -30.37 30.34 24.72
N GLU A 726 -29.50 31.26 25.08
CA GLU A 726 -28.39 31.01 25.99
C GLU A 726 -28.85 30.24 27.24
N SER A 727 -28.21 29.15 27.52
CA SER A 727 -28.56 28.24 28.59
C SER A 727 -27.31 27.77 29.34
N GLY A 728 -27.33 27.86 30.66
CA GLY A 728 -26.29 27.23 31.50
C GLY A 728 -26.33 25.71 31.37
N ALA A 729 -25.15 25.08 31.29
CA ALA A 729 -25.01 23.63 31.22
C ALA A 729 -23.66 23.19 31.80
N ARG A 730 -23.69 22.11 32.58
CA ARG A 730 -22.52 21.32 32.97
C ARG A 730 -22.51 19.99 32.20
N PHE A 731 -23.72 19.50 31.88
CA PHE A 731 -23.92 18.28 31.09
C PHE A 731 -24.84 18.58 29.93
N VAL A 732 -24.53 17.98 28.76
CA VAL A 732 -25.32 18.12 27.56
C VAL A 732 -25.73 16.71 27.08
N ARG A 733 -27.01 16.51 26.86
CA ARG A 733 -27.55 15.29 26.27
C ARG A 733 -28.07 15.55 24.86
N LEU A 734 -27.57 14.79 23.91
CA LEU A 734 -28.12 14.76 22.57
C LEU A 734 -28.96 13.49 22.39
N VAL A 735 -30.20 13.63 21.92
CA VAL A 735 -30.99 12.49 21.44
C VAL A 735 -31.08 12.63 19.93
N VAL A 736 -30.47 11.68 19.23
CA VAL A 736 -30.34 11.67 17.77
C VAL A 736 -31.20 10.55 17.20
N LEU A 737 -32.10 10.87 16.28
CA LEU A 737 -32.82 9.88 15.49
C LEU A 737 -32.11 9.70 14.18
N GLY A 738 -31.68 8.46 13.87
CA GLY A 738 -31.01 8.09 12.64
C GLY A 738 -31.89 8.22 11.39
N GLY A 739 -31.37 7.84 10.24
CA GLY A 739 -32.04 7.97 8.95
C GLY A 739 -33.29 7.09 8.78
N GLY A 740 -33.52 6.13 9.69
CA GLY A 740 -34.65 5.22 9.66
C GLY A 740 -34.43 4.05 8.71
N LYS A 741 -35.23 3.92 7.67
CA LYS A 741 -35.13 2.87 6.66
C LYS A 741 -34.63 3.42 5.35
N CYS A 742 -33.86 2.61 4.60
CA CYS A 742 -33.45 2.95 3.25
C CYS A 742 -34.67 3.17 2.33
N HIS A 743 -34.59 4.20 1.48
CA HIS A 743 -35.68 4.62 0.61
C HIS A 743 -36.04 3.60 -0.46
N ASP A 744 -37.28 3.69 -0.97
CA ASP A 744 -37.72 2.94 -2.14
C ASP A 744 -36.79 3.24 -3.34
N GLY A 745 -36.36 2.19 -4.05
CA GLY A 745 -35.39 2.31 -5.15
C GLY A 745 -33.93 2.13 -4.73
N HIS A 746 -33.61 2.13 -3.43
CA HIS A 746 -32.31 1.70 -2.93
C HIS A 746 -32.19 0.18 -2.98
N TYR A 747 -30.96 -0.38 -3.18
CA TYR A 747 -30.78 -1.83 -3.24
C TYR A 747 -31.11 -2.54 -1.90
N ASN A 748 -31.01 -1.82 -0.76
CA ASN A 748 -31.46 -2.25 0.57
C ASN A 748 -32.78 -1.59 1.00
N ALA A 749 -33.69 -1.29 0.06
CA ALA A 749 -34.96 -0.61 0.36
C ALA A 749 -35.74 -1.34 1.47
N GLY A 750 -36.19 -0.57 2.46
CA GLY A 750 -36.92 -1.07 3.63
C GLY A 750 -36.08 -1.61 4.77
N GLU A 751 -34.78 -1.86 4.56
CA GLU A 751 -33.86 -2.25 5.64
C GLU A 751 -33.43 -1.03 6.49
N PRO A 752 -33.03 -1.23 7.76
CA PRO A 752 -32.53 -0.15 8.60
C PRO A 752 -31.28 0.53 7.97
N SER A 753 -31.22 1.84 8.06
CA SER A 753 -30.02 2.59 7.72
C SER A 753 -29.04 2.63 8.89
N GLU A 754 -27.78 2.86 8.56
CA GLU A 754 -26.72 3.15 9.52
C GLU A 754 -26.63 4.67 9.74
N LEU A 755 -26.31 5.10 10.97
CA LEU A 755 -26.00 6.49 11.29
C LEU A 755 -24.50 6.60 11.59
N ALA A 756 -23.79 7.44 10.86
CA ALA A 756 -22.39 7.78 11.18
C ALA A 756 -22.27 9.25 11.58
N LEU A 757 -21.57 9.48 12.70
CA LEU A 757 -21.32 10.80 13.29
C LEU A 757 -19.82 11.07 13.33
N ASP A 758 -19.46 12.37 13.23
CA ASP A 758 -18.08 12.83 13.44
C ASP A 758 -18.01 13.73 14.71
N GLU A 759 -17.65 14.96 14.58
CA GLU A 759 -17.44 15.90 15.67
C GLU A 759 -18.75 16.52 16.22
N ILE A 760 -18.88 16.58 17.52
CA ILE A 760 -19.90 17.35 18.25
C ILE A 760 -19.30 18.67 18.68
N GLU A 761 -19.82 19.75 18.13
CA GLU A 761 -19.36 21.10 18.41
C GLU A 761 -20.38 21.84 19.30
N ILE A 762 -19.96 22.34 20.47
CA ILE A 762 -20.78 23.08 21.41
C ILE A 762 -20.24 24.51 21.56
N TYR A 763 -21.12 25.50 21.39
CA TYR A 763 -20.74 26.92 21.45
C TYR A 763 -21.60 27.72 22.40
#